data_4db41d7bb0be1bef35ca0537a4f5f760
#
_entry.id   4db41d7bb0be1bef35ca0537a4f5f760
#
_cell.length_a   1.000
_cell.length_b   1.000
_cell.length_c   1.000
_cell.angle_alpha   90.00
_cell.angle_beta   90.00
_cell.angle_gamma   90.00
#
_symmetry.space_group_name_H-M   'P 1'
#
loop_
_entity.id
_entity.type
_entity.pdbx_description
1 polymer ?
#
loop_
_entity_poly.entity_id
_entity_poly.type
_entity_poly.pdbx_seq_one_letter_code
_entity_poly.pdbx_strand_id
1 'polypeptide(L)'
;MDYVKIVDITNRFYKDRGIDMDHFKLVSEYEPTGDQPEAIEQLVKGFEEGNQFQTLLGVTGSGKTFTMANVIQKLNRPTLVIAHNKTLAAQLYGEFKEFFPENAVEYFVSYYDYYQPEAYVPSTDTYIEKDSAINEEIDKLRHSATAALTERRDVIIVASVSCIYGLGSPIDYQNMTVSLRPGMVRERDEVLRKLIDIQYTRNDMDFKRGTFRVRGDVVEIFPINSSDTAYRVEFFGDEIDRITEIDVLTGEIKYTLEHMIIFPASHYVVAPDKLEAAIKNIEIELEERIKYFKSEDKLLEAQRISERTNFDIEMLRETGFCSGVENYSMHLAGLTPGSTPHTLIDYFPDDFLIIVDESHITIPQVRGMYAGDQARKSTLVDFGFRLPSAKDNRPLNFGEFESKINQMMFVSATPNVYEAEHELQRVEQIIRPTGLLDPIVEVRPVAGQIDDLIGEVNKEIANKNKVLVTTLTKRMAEDLTDYMREVGIRVKYLHSDIDTLERSEIIRDMRMDVFDVLVGINLLREGLDIPEITLVAILDADKEGFLRSETSLIQTIGRAARNSEGHVIMYADKITDSMHKALQETNRRRQIQDEYNKAHGITPQTIQKKVRELITISKKVAKELYDMGNKDLESMNRKELDALAKKLTKEMHTAAAELNFELAAELRDKLLEIKKHIQELDG
;
A
#
# COMPACT_ATOMS: atom_id res chain seq x y z
N MET A 1 -24.13 15.67 -13.85
CA MET A 1 -24.43 16.47 -12.63
C MET A 1 -23.12 17.11 -12.22
N ASP A 2 -23.07 18.42 -12.00
CA ASP A 2 -21.80 19.07 -11.68
C ASP A 2 -21.23 18.53 -10.37
N TYR A 3 -19.94 18.19 -10.36
CA TYR A 3 -19.16 17.72 -9.19
C TYR A 3 -19.45 18.54 -7.92
N VAL A 4 -19.48 19.88 -8.06
CA VAL A 4 -19.81 20.81 -6.97
C VAL A 4 -21.18 20.52 -6.33
N LYS A 5 -22.16 20.07 -7.09
CA LYS A 5 -23.51 19.77 -6.56
C LYS A 5 -23.59 18.44 -5.81
N ILE A 6 -22.75 17.46 -6.17
CA ILE A 6 -22.69 16.18 -5.44
C ILE A 6 -22.06 16.41 -4.08
N VAL A 7 -20.92 17.08 -4.03
CA VAL A 7 -20.21 17.43 -2.79
C VAL A 7 -21.10 18.28 -1.86
N ASP A 8 -21.80 19.30 -2.40
CA ASP A 8 -22.70 20.15 -1.61
C ASP A 8 -23.87 19.38 -0.98
N ILE A 9 -24.43 18.40 -1.68
CA ILE A 9 -25.57 17.62 -1.18
C ILE A 9 -25.10 16.62 -0.12
N THR A 10 -23.99 15.96 -0.36
CA THR A 10 -23.39 14.99 0.58
C THR A 10 -22.93 15.71 1.84
N ASN A 11 -22.28 16.87 1.71
CA ASN A 11 -21.87 17.70 2.85
C ASN A 11 -23.04 18.16 3.71
N ARG A 12 -24.17 18.59 3.12
CA ARG A 12 -25.38 18.96 3.89
C ARG A 12 -25.91 17.79 4.71
N PHE A 13 -26.00 16.61 4.11
CA PHE A 13 -26.53 15.41 4.75
C PHE A 13 -25.70 14.97 5.97
N TYR A 14 -24.36 15.03 5.87
CA TYR A 14 -23.48 14.68 6.97
C TYR A 14 -23.32 15.80 8.00
N LYS A 15 -23.41 17.06 7.57
CA LYS A 15 -23.37 18.23 8.45
C LYS A 15 -24.58 18.29 9.38
N ASP A 16 -25.76 17.88 8.90
CA ASP A 16 -26.96 17.73 9.75
C ASP A 16 -26.82 16.64 10.81
N ARG A 17 -25.84 15.73 10.64
CA ARG A 17 -25.44 14.69 11.60
C ARG A 17 -24.23 15.06 12.45
N GLY A 18 -23.71 16.28 12.33
CA GLY A 18 -22.55 16.78 13.07
C GLY A 18 -21.20 16.28 12.55
N ILE A 19 -21.18 15.69 11.33
CA ILE A 19 -19.95 15.25 10.65
C ILE A 19 -19.52 16.33 9.68
N ASP A 20 -18.36 16.95 9.92
CA ASP A 20 -17.74 17.90 9.01
C ASP A 20 -16.83 17.14 8.03
N MET A 21 -17.19 17.16 6.74
CA MET A 21 -16.45 16.47 5.67
C MET A 21 -15.54 17.42 4.88
N ASP A 22 -15.42 18.67 5.31
CA ASP A 22 -14.61 19.70 4.65
C ASP A 22 -13.34 20.04 5.44
N HIS A 23 -13.25 19.63 6.72
CA HIS A 23 -12.13 19.99 7.58
C HIS A 23 -11.51 18.79 8.27
N PHE A 24 -10.18 18.79 8.29
CA PHE A 24 -9.43 17.81 9.07
C PHE A 24 -9.46 18.14 10.55
N LYS A 25 -9.77 17.14 11.37
CA LYS A 25 -9.77 17.22 12.82
C LYS A 25 -8.75 16.26 13.41
N LEU A 26 -7.57 16.78 13.75
CA LEU A 26 -6.53 16.00 14.40
C LEU A 26 -6.94 15.68 15.85
N VAL A 27 -6.91 14.41 16.20
CA VAL A 27 -7.12 13.91 17.56
C VAL A 27 -5.83 13.25 18.03
N SER A 28 -5.23 13.77 19.10
CA SER A 28 -3.98 13.23 19.64
C SER A 28 -3.87 13.52 21.12
N GLU A 29 -3.29 12.59 21.88
CA GLU A 29 -2.86 12.79 23.27
C GLU A 29 -1.52 13.56 23.34
N TYR A 30 -0.85 13.73 22.20
CA TYR A 30 0.44 14.40 22.10
C TYR A 30 0.28 15.84 21.61
N GLU A 31 1.13 16.71 22.13
CA GLU A 31 1.33 18.06 21.59
C GLU A 31 2.68 18.14 20.86
N PRO A 32 2.81 19.02 19.84
CA PRO A 32 4.08 19.24 19.16
C PRO A 32 5.18 19.68 20.12
N THR A 33 6.32 18.98 20.11
CA THR A 33 7.46 19.26 21.00
C THR A 33 8.79 19.29 20.22
N GLY A 34 9.84 19.78 20.84
CA GLY A 34 11.16 19.90 20.21
C GLY A 34 11.13 20.82 18.99
N ASP A 35 11.60 20.33 17.85
CA ASP A 35 11.59 21.07 16.59
C ASP A 35 10.22 21.07 15.88
N GLN A 36 9.27 20.23 16.33
CA GLN A 36 7.99 20.05 15.63
C GLN A 36 7.18 21.34 15.49
N PRO A 37 7.01 22.20 16.52
CA PRO A 37 6.22 23.44 16.37
C PRO A 37 6.75 24.33 15.27
N GLU A 38 8.07 24.55 15.25
CA GLU A 38 8.74 25.39 14.27
C GLU A 38 8.71 24.74 12.88
N ALA A 39 8.94 23.44 12.79
CA ALA A 39 8.89 22.70 11.53
C ALA A 39 7.49 22.76 10.89
N ILE A 40 6.43 22.58 11.68
CA ILE A 40 5.04 22.67 11.22
C ILE A 40 4.76 24.10 10.70
N GLU A 41 5.16 25.12 11.45
CA GLU A 41 4.92 26.53 11.06
C GLU A 41 5.65 26.87 9.77
N GLN A 42 6.93 26.50 9.65
CA GLN A 42 7.74 26.77 8.47
C GLN A 42 7.20 26.05 7.22
N LEU A 43 6.82 24.78 7.32
CA LEU A 43 6.26 23.99 6.21
C LEU A 43 4.92 24.57 5.75
N VAL A 44 4.01 24.86 6.67
CA VAL A 44 2.69 25.43 6.35
C VAL A 44 2.86 26.78 5.65
N LYS A 45 3.65 27.68 6.24
CA LYS A 45 3.93 28.99 5.66
C LYS A 45 4.53 28.89 4.26
N GLY A 46 5.50 28.00 4.05
CA GLY A 46 6.12 27.81 2.74
C GLY A 46 5.12 27.34 1.67
N PHE A 47 4.20 26.44 2.01
CA PHE A 47 3.13 26.02 1.10
C PHE A 47 2.11 27.11 0.83
N GLU A 48 1.75 27.92 1.83
CA GLU A 48 0.87 29.08 1.67
C GLU A 48 1.50 30.18 0.81
N GLU A 49 2.82 30.35 0.88
CA GLU A 49 3.61 31.27 0.04
C GLU A 49 3.82 30.75 -1.38
N GLY A 50 3.40 29.50 -1.68
CA GLY A 50 3.43 28.92 -3.01
C GLY A 50 4.64 28.05 -3.32
N ASN A 51 5.44 27.65 -2.33
CA ASN A 51 6.53 26.69 -2.55
C ASN A 51 5.98 25.38 -3.13
N GLN A 52 6.46 24.98 -4.29
CA GLN A 52 6.03 23.73 -4.92
C GLN A 52 6.64 22.51 -4.23
N PHE A 53 7.90 22.59 -3.82
CA PHE A 53 8.63 21.49 -3.20
C PHE A 53 9.26 21.94 -1.89
N GLN A 54 9.04 21.16 -0.83
CA GLN A 54 9.68 21.37 0.47
C GLN A 54 10.16 20.04 1.03
N THR A 55 11.22 20.05 1.81
CA THR A 55 11.78 18.86 2.47
C THR A 55 11.65 18.97 3.98
N LEU A 56 11.03 17.95 4.60
CA LEU A 56 11.15 17.67 6.02
C LEU A 56 12.29 16.68 6.24
N LEU A 57 13.46 17.18 6.66
CA LEU A 57 14.56 16.33 7.11
C LEU A 57 14.29 15.93 8.57
N GLY A 58 13.67 14.76 8.74
CA GLY A 58 13.32 14.27 10.07
C GLY A 58 14.07 13.01 10.44
N VAL A 59 14.84 13.04 11.54
CA VAL A 59 15.55 11.85 12.00
C VAL A 59 14.60 10.74 12.46
N THR A 60 15.08 9.53 12.52
CA THR A 60 14.29 8.39 13.02
C THR A 60 13.87 8.64 14.48
N GLY A 61 12.58 8.51 14.79
CA GLY A 61 12.04 8.73 16.13
C GLY A 61 11.76 10.19 16.50
N SER A 62 11.87 11.15 15.56
CA SER A 62 11.51 12.55 15.81
C SER A 62 9.99 12.83 15.72
N GLY A 63 9.17 11.85 15.34
CA GLY A 63 7.72 12.01 15.21
C GLY A 63 7.29 12.63 13.87
N LYS A 64 7.95 12.29 12.76
CA LYS A 64 7.64 12.80 11.41
C LYS A 64 6.16 12.66 11.04
N THR A 65 5.53 11.50 11.32
CA THR A 65 4.11 11.25 11.02
C THR A 65 3.20 12.25 11.72
N PHE A 66 3.50 12.57 12.97
CA PHE A 66 2.74 13.57 13.73
C PHE A 66 2.90 14.98 13.14
N THR A 67 4.11 15.33 12.69
CA THR A 67 4.37 16.60 11.97
C THR A 67 3.59 16.65 10.66
N MET A 68 3.61 15.57 9.86
CA MET A 68 2.79 15.45 8.64
C MET A 68 1.30 15.65 8.94
N ALA A 69 0.77 15.01 9.98
CA ALA A 69 -0.63 15.14 10.37
C ALA A 69 -1.00 16.58 10.73
N ASN A 70 -0.14 17.29 11.47
CA ASN A 70 -0.35 18.69 11.80
C ASN A 70 -0.31 19.61 10.56
N VAL A 71 0.59 19.34 9.61
CA VAL A 71 0.66 20.08 8.33
C VAL A 71 -0.62 19.85 7.52
N ILE A 72 -1.09 18.61 7.41
CA ILE A 72 -2.34 18.27 6.73
C ILE A 72 -3.53 19.01 7.35
N GLN A 73 -3.66 18.97 8.67
CA GLN A 73 -4.76 19.67 9.36
C GLN A 73 -4.72 21.18 9.10
N LYS A 74 -3.55 21.82 9.18
CA LYS A 74 -3.42 23.28 9.01
C LYS A 74 -3.68 23.73 7.58
N LEU A 75 -3.18 22.99 6.59
CA LEU A 75 -3.39 23.31 5.17
C LEU A 75 -4.80 22.97 4.71
N ASN A 76 -5.46 22.02 5.36
CA ASN A 76 -6.83 21.58 5.08
C ASN A 76 -7.06 21.22 3.60
N ARG A 77 -6.19 20.42 3.01
CA ARG A 77 -6.25 19.98 1.60
C ARG A 77 -6.28 18.47 1.49
N PRO A 78 -7.00 17.90 0.51
CA PRO A 78 -6.90 16.49 0.19
C PRO A 78 -5.43 16.09 0.00
N THR A 79 -5.01 15.00 0.60
CA THR A 79 -3.59 14.64 0.67
C THR A 79 -3.33 13.23 0.19
N LEU A 80 -2.35 13.06 -0.71
CA LEU A 80 -1.81 11.79 -1.14
C LEU A 80 -0.47 11.54 -0.42
N VAL A 81 -0.39 10.50 0.41
CA VAL A 81 0.83 10.06 1.07
C VAL A 81 1.38 8.85 0.32
N ILE A 82 2.59 8.96 -0.25
CA ILE A 82 3.21 7.88 -1.04
C ILE A 82 4.32 7.23 -0.22
N ALA A 83 4.22 5.92 -0.04
CA ALA A 83 5.22 5.08 0.59
C ALA A 83 5.79 4.07 -0.41
N HIS A 84 7.07 3.70 -0.26
CA HIS A 84 7.76 2.83 -1.22
C HIS A 84 7.33 1.34 -1.16
N ASN A 85 6.61 0.90 -0.13
CA ASN A 85 6.08 -0.46 -0.03
C ASN A 85 4.75 -0.55 0.74
N LYS A 86 4.10 -1.73 0.65
CA LYS A 86 2.81 -2.00 1.30
C LYS A 86 2.89 -1.94 2.84
N THR A 87 3.97 -2.43 3.43
CA THR A 87 4.13 -2.49 4.91
C THR A 87 4.22 -1.10 5.52
N LEU A 88 5.04 -0.22 4.93
CA LEU A 88 5.14 1.17 5.40
C LEU A 88 3.82 1.92 5.13
N ALA A 89 3.20 1.70 3.98
CA ALA A 89 1.89 2.28 3.69
C ALA A 89 0.83 1.85 4.71
N ALA A 90 0.80 0.56 5.10
CA ALA A 90 -0.13 0.05 6.12
C ALA A 90 0.14 0.67 7.51
N GLN A 91 1.42 0.84 7.88
CA GLN A 91 1.78 1.50 9.13
C GLN A 91 1.30 2.96 9.14
N LEU A 92 1.60 3.72 8.10
CA LEU A 92 1.19 5.13 7.97
C LEU A 92 -0.34 5.27 7.96
N TYR A 93 -1.03 4.37 7.24
CA TYR A 93 -2.49 4.32 7.23
C TYR A 93 -3.06 4.14 8.64
N GLY A 94 -2.51 3.21 9.43
CA GLY A 94 -2.91 3.00 10.82
C GLY A 94 -2.66 4.24 11.70
N GLU A 95 -1.47 4.85 11.58
CA GLU A 95 -1.12 6.06 12.32
C GLU A 95 -2.03 7.24 11.95
N PHE A 96 -2.29 7.48 10.66
CA PHE A 96 -3.21 8.54 10.23
C PHE A 96 -4.66 8.27 10.65
N LYS A 97 -5.11 7.02 10.66
CA LYS A 97 -6.45 6.68 11.17
C LYS A 97 -6.61 6.96 12.66
N GLU A 98 -5.55 6.75 13.44
CA GLU A 98 -5.54 7.13 14.87
C GLU A 98 -5.59 8.67 15.04
N PHE A 99 -4.88 9.42 14.18
CA PHE A 99 -4.85 10.89 14.22
C PHE A 99 -6.12 11.54 13.68
N PHE A 100 -6.79 10.91 12.72
CA PHE A 100 -7.97 11.44 12.04
C PHE A 100 -9.15 10.45 12.05
N PRO A 101 -9.67 10.11 13.24
CA PRO A 101 -10.72 9.09 13.38
C PRO A 101 -12.06 9.49 12.74
N GLU A 102 -12.33 10.80 12.56
CA GLU A 102 -13.57 11.33 11.99
C GLU A 102 -13.45 11.64 10.49
N ASN A 103 -12.23 11.65 9.93
CA ASN A 103 -11.96 12.00 8.55
C ASN A 103 -11.76 10.75 7.66
N ALA A 104 -11.80 10.93 6.34
CA ALA A 104 -11.58 9.85 5.40
C ALA A 104 -10.09 9.56 5.26
N VAL A 105 -9.59 8.57 5.97
CA VAL A 105 -8.26 8.02 5.77
C VAL A 105 -8.41 6.71 5.01
N GLU A 106 -7.83 6.66 3.80
CA GLU A 106 -8.02 5.60 2.84
C GLU A 106 -6.69 4.93 2.47
N TYR A 107 -6.76 3.68 1.98
CA TYR A 107 -5.60 2.87 1.66
C TYR A 107 -5.61 2.45 0.19
N PHE A 108 -4.55 2.75 -0.55
CA PHE A 108 -4.47 2.48 -1.98
C PHE A 108 -3.13 1.84 -2.37
N VAL A 109 -3.08 0.51 -2.33
CA VAL A 109 -1.91 -0.26 -2.73
C VAL A 109 -2.28 -1.27 -3.82
N SER A 110 -1.31 -2.04 -4.33
CA SER A 110 -1.60 -3.13 -5.26
C SER A 110 -2.51 -4.16 -4.58
N TYR A 111 -3.64 -4.49 -5.22
CA TYR A 111 -4.63 -5.44 -4.70
C TYR A 111 -4.28 -6.91 -4.97
N TYR A 112 -3.09 -7.19 -5.48
CA TYR A 112 -2.63 -8.56 -5.68
C TYR A 112 -1.88 -9.05 -4.44
N ASP A 113 -2.30 -10.20 -3.88
CA ASP A 113 -1.54 -10.94 -2.87
C ASP A 113 -0.34 -11.60 -3.53
N TYR A 114 -0.59 -12.24 -4.67
CA TYR A 114 0.41 -12.78 -5.57
C TYR A 114 0.22 -12.18 -6.96
N TYR A 115 1.30 -11.79 -7.60
CA TYR A 115 1.28 -11.23 -8.94
C TYR A 115 2.45 -11.71 -9.77
N GLN A 116 2.16 -12.60 -10.73
CA GLN A 116 3.06 -12.94 -11.82
C GLN A 116 2.58 -12.20 -13.08
N PRO A 117 3.31 -11.18 -13.53
CA PRO A 117 2.92 -10.47 -14.73
C PRO A 117 3.01 -11.37 -15.95
N GLU A 118 2.08 -11.18 -16.90
CA GLU A 118 2.18 -11.79 -18.22
C GLU A 118 3.52 -11.43 -18.87
N ALA A 119 4.25 -12.41 -19.35
CA ALA A 119 5.54 -12.21 -19.98
C ALA A 119 5.81 -13.26 -21.05
N TYR A 120 6.69 -12.94 -21.98
CA TYR A 120 7.19 -13.88 -22.95
C TYR A 120 8.72 -13.84 -23.01
N VAL A 121 9.34 -15.01 -23.00
CA VAL A 121 10.79 -15.20 -23.06
C VAL A 121 11.15 -15.78 -24.44
N PRO A 122 11.56 -14.93 -25.41
CA PRO A 122 11.80 -15.38 -26.78
C PRO A 122 12.90 -16.44 -26.90
N SER A 123 13.91 -16.41 -26.05
CA SER A 123 15.04 -17.35 -26.09
C SER A 123 14.66 -18.80 -25.78
N THR A 124 13.58 -19.01 -25.02
CA THR A 124 13.08 -20.34 -24.63
C THR A 124 11.70 -20.64 -25.19
N ASP A 125 11.13 -19.75 -25.99
CA ASP A 125 9.73 -19.79 -26.50
C ASP A 125 8.73 -20.06 -25.36
N THR A 126 8.94 -19.41 -24.21
CA THR A 126 8.13 -19.64 -23.02
C THR A 126 7.19 -18.46 -22.79
N TYR A 127 5.88 -18.73 -22.89
CA TYR A 127 4.85 -17.79 -22.49
C TYR A 127 4.51 -18.01 -21.01
N ILE A 128 4.57 -16.96 -20.23
CA ILE A 128 4.18 -16.91 -18.83
C ILE A 128 2.83 -16.22 -18.80
N GLU A 129 1.78 -16.97 -18.47
CA GLU A 129 0.44 -16.41 -18.31
C GLU A 129 0.40 -15.52 -17.08
N LYS A 130 -0.46 -14.48 -17.12
CA LYS A 130 -0.75 -13.67 -15.94
C LYS A 130 -1.38 -14.57 -14.89
N ASP A 131 -0.72 -14.72 -13.75
CA ASP A 131 -1.26 -15.38 -12.59
C ASP A 131 -1.35 -14.37 -11.43
N SER A 132 -2.52 -14.26 -10.82
CA SER A 132 -2.73 -13.28 -9.77
C SER A 132 -3.89 -13.67 -8.86
N ALA A 133 -3.66 -13.56 -7.56
CA ALA A 133 -4.71 -13.64 -6.56
C ALA A 133 -5.09 -12.21 -6.13
N ILE A 134 -6.36 -11.87 -6.28
CA ILE A 134 -6.90 -10.56 -5.87
C ILE A 134 -7.29 -10.62 -4.41
N ASN A 135 -6.78 -9.70 -3.63
CA ASN A 135 -7.22 -9.47 -2.26
C ASN A 135 -8.48 -8.61 -2.27
N GLU A 136 -9.62 -9.20 -1.94
CA GLU A 136 -10.92 -8.53 -1.96
C GLU A 136 -11.00 -7.35 -0.98
N GLU A 137 -10.29 -7.42 0.16
CA GLU A 137 -10.26 -6.32 1.13
C GLU A 137 -9.48 -5.12 0.61
N ILE A 138 -8.31 -5.36 -0.02
CA ILE A 138 -7.53 -4.27 -0.63
C ILE A 138 -8.30 -3.69 -1.82
N ASP A 139 -8.97 -4.52 -2.61
CA ASP A 139 -9.80 -4.06 -3.73
C ASP A 139 -10.93 -3.15 -3.24
N LYS A 140 -11.63 -3.55 -2.18
CA LYS A 140 -12.64 -2.71 -1.50
C LYS A 140 -12.06 -1.36 -1.06
N LEU A 141 -10.88 -1.36 -0.40
CA LEU A 141 -10.23 -0.14 0.07
C LEU A 141 -9.83 0.79 -1.08
N ARG A 142 -9.45 0.23 -2.24
CA ARG A 142 -9.18 1.03 -3.44
C ARG A 142 -10.44 1.71 -3.99
N HIS A 143 -11.57 0.99 -4.01
CA HIS A 143 -12.86 1.57 -4.38
C HIS A 143 -13.33 2.60 -3.36
N SER A 144 -13.09 2.37 -2.07
CA SER A 144 -13.36 3.35 -1.01
C SER A 144 -12.57 4.64 -1.22
N ALA A 145 -11.29 4.54 -1.55
CA ALA A 145 -10.43 5.69 -1.80
C ALA A 145 -10.92 6.57 -2.97
N THR A 146 -11.29 5.97 -4.11
CA THR A 146 -11.82 6.74 -5.25
C THR A 146 -13.20 7.31 -5.00
N ALA A 147 -14.06 6.60 -4.26
CA ALA A 147 -15.36 7.10 -3.83
C ALA A 147 -15.21 8.29 -2.87
N ALA A 148 -14.35 8.20 -1.86
CA ALA A 148 -14.09 9.26 -0.90
C ALA A 148 -13.62 10.55 -1.58
N LEU A 149 -12.72 10.49 -2.57
CA LEU A 149 -12.27 11.65 -3.34
C LEU A 149 -13.41 12.31 -4.13
N THR A 150 -14.44 11.56 -4.47
CA THR A 150 -15.64 12.10 -5.19
C THR A 150 -16.64 12.75 -4.23
N GLU A 151 -16.68 12.30 -2.97
CA GLU A 151 -17.72 12.71 -2.01
C GLU A 151 -17.23 13.75 -1.00
N ARG A 152 -15.93 13.78 -0.67
CA ARG A 152 -15.37 14.53 0.46
C ARG A 152 -14.11 15.31 0.08
N ARG A 153 -13.80 16.31 0.89
CA ARG A 153 -12.53 17.05 0.76
C ARG A 153 -11.52 16.72 1.84
N ASP A 154 -11.95 16.22 2.98
CA ASP A 154 -11.13 15.83 4.12
C ASP A 154 -10.58 14.40 3.95
N VAL A 155 -9.90 14.16 2.83
CA VAL A 155 -9.42 12.84 2.41
C VAL A 155 -7.90 12.75 2.49
N ILE A 156 -7.41 11.73 3.19
CA ILE A 156 -5.99 11.31 3.17
C ILE A 156 -5.93 9.93 2.53
N ILE A 157 -5.23 9.80 1.41
CA ILE A 157 -4.96 8.49 0.81
C ILE A 157 -3.51 8.12 1.07
N VAL A 158 -3.30 7.00 1.76
CA VAL A 158 -1.97 6.40 1.91
C VAL A 158 -1.79 5.34 0.84
N ALA A 159 -0.85 5.57 -0.07
CA ALA A 159 -0.64 4.73 -1.24
C ALA A 159 0.79 4.20 -1.34
N SER A 160 0.94 3.06 -2.00
CA SER A 160 2.23 2.66 -2.55
C SER A 160 2.44 3.28 -3.94
N VAL A 161 3.56 3.00 -4.59
CA VAL A 161 3.81 3.43 -5.98
C VAL A 161 2.77 2.92 -6.99
N SER A 162 1.83 2.06 -6.58
CA SER A 162 0.69 1.67 -7.40
C SER A 162 -0.22 2.85 -7.79
N CYS A 163 -0.15 3.98 -7.09
CA CYS A 163 -0.91 5.19 -7.41
C CYS A 163 -0.56 5.83 -8.75
N ILE A 164 0.63 5.53 -9.31
CA ILE A 164 1.04 6.02 -10.64
C ILE A 164 0.68 5.07 -11.78
N TYR A 165 0.08 3.91 -11.50
CA TYR A 165 -0.36 2.97 -12.53
C TYR A 165 -1.72 3.36 -13.10
N GLY A 166 -1.95 2.94 -14.35
CA GLY A 166 -3.19 3.20 -15.05
C GLY A 166 -4.42 2.78 -14.25
N LEU A 167 -5.39 3.67 -14.22
CA LEU A 167 -6.71 3.51 -13.63
C LEU A 167 -7.74 4.00 -14.65
N GLY A 168 -9.02 3.72 -14.46
CA GLY A 168 -10.08 4.23 -15.33
C GLY A 168 -10.19 5.76 -15.30
N SER A 169 -10.87 6.32 -16.28
CA SER A 169 -11.14 7.76 -16.36
C SER A 169 -11.94 8.25 -15.15
N PRO A 170 -11.47 9.24 -14.37
CA PRO A 170 -12.24 9.80 -13.25
C PRO A 170 -13.59 10.36 -13.68
N ILE A 171 -13.65 10.99 -14.85
CA ILE A 171 -14.88 11.57 -15.40
C ILE A 171 -15.91 10.47 -15.72
N ASP A 172 -15.47 9.38 -16.33
CA ASP A 172 -16.38 8.27 -16.64
C ASP A 172 -16.83 7.57 -15.35
N TYR A 173 -15.93 7.37 -14.39
CA TYR A 173 -16.25 6.79 -13.08
C TYR A 173 -17.32 7.62 -12.34
N GLN A 174 -17.21 8.95 -12.33
CA GLN A 174 -18.17 9.84 -11.71
C GLN A 174 -19.51 9.89 -12.47
N ASN A 175 -19.48 9.96 -13.81
CA ASN A 175 -20.68 10.03 -14.64
C ASN A 175 -21.51 8.74 -14.60
N MET A 176 -20.88 7.60 -14.34
CA MET A 176 -21.51 6.28 -14.26
C MET A 176 -22.06 5.96 -12.86
N THR A 177 -22.10 6.91 -11.92
CA THR A 177 -22.73 6.70 -10.61
C THR A 177 -24.25 6.62 -10.71
N VAL A 178 -24.87 5.83 -9.84
CA VAL A 178 -26.33 5.76 -9.68
C VAL A 178 -26.75 6.51 -8.44
N SER A 179 -27.42 7.65 -8.63
CA SER A 179 -27.92 8.51 -7.55
C SER A 179 -29.42 8.34 -7.40
N LEU A 180 -29.90 8.00 -6.19
CA LEU A 180 -31.30 7.75 -5.88
C LEU A 180 -31.75 8.54 -4.63
N ARG A 181 -33.04 8.94 -4.62
CA ARG A 181 -33.67 9.67 -3.50
C ARG A 181 -35.10 9.20 -3.31
N PRO A 182 -35.65 9.20 -2.07
CA PRO A 182 -37.07 9.03 -1.84
C PRO A 182 -37.91 10.08 -2.60
N GLY A 183 -39.06 9.69 -3.12
CA GLY A 183 -39.90 10.52 -3.94
C GLY A 183 -39.47 10.68 -5.41
N MET A 184 -38.35 10.07 -5.82
CA MET A 184 -37.93 10.07 -7.22
C MET A 184 -38.81 9.12 -8.03
N VAL A 185 -39.40 9.62 -9.10
CA VAL A 185 -40.15 8.80 -10.07
C VAL A 185 -39.18 8.19 -11.06
N ARG A 186 -38.98 6.89 -10.96
CA ARG A 186 -38.09 6.11 -11.81
C ARG A 186 -38.49 4.64 -11.78
N GLU A 187 -38.75 4.06 -12.93
CA GLU A 187 -39.07 2.64 -13.03
C GLU A 187 -37.96 1.76 -12.40
N ARG A 188 -38.37 0.77 -11.61
CA ARG A 188 -37.42 -0.19 -10.97
C ARG A 188 -36.48 -0.81 -12.00
N ASP A 189 -37.02 -1.23 -13.16
CA ASP A 189 -36.24 -1.91 -14.20
C ASP A 189 -35.22 -0.98 -14.89
N GLU A 190 -35.46 0.34 -14.88
CA GLU A 190 -34.44 1.31 -15.30
C GLU A 190 -33.29 1.38 -14.30
N VAL A 191 -33.58 1.33 -13.00
CA VAL A 191 -32.54 1.28 -11.97
C VAL A 191 -31.73 0.00 -12.08
N LEU A 192 -32.38 -1.15 -12.31
CA LEU A 192 -31.68 -2.44 -12.49
C LEU A 192 -30.74 -2.42 -13.70
N ARG A 193 -31.18 -1.84 -14.82
CA ARG A 193 -30.33 -1.68 -16.02
C ARG A 193 -29.10 -0.82 -15.71
N LYS A 194 -29.30 0.30 -15.02
CA LYS A 194 -28.16 1.16 -14.62
C LYS A 194 -27.19 0.48 -13.68
N LEU A 195 -27.65 -0.39 -12.79
CA LEU A 195 -26.75 -1.20 -11.94
C LEU A 195 -25.90 -2.15 -12.78
N ILE A 196 -26.49 -2.77 -13.83
CA ILE A 196 -25.74 -3.62 -14.77
C ILE A 196 -24.73 -2.77 -15.57
N ASP A 197 -25.11 -1.59 -16.04
CA ASP A 197 -24.22 -0.69 -16.79
C ASP A 197 -22.99 -0.30 -15.97
N ILE A 198 -23.13 -0.17 -14.63
CA ILE A 198 -22.02 0.11 -13.71
C ILE A 198 -21.35 -1.17 -13.17
N GLN A 199 -21.52 -2.29 -13.85
CA GLN A 199 -20.86 -3.58 -13.59
C GLN A 199 -21.29 -4.30 -12.30
N TYR A 200 -22.48 -4.01 -11.74
CA TYR A 200 -23.08 -4.83 -10.71
C TYR A 200 -23.74 -6.05 -11.32
N THR A 201 -23.62 -7.18 -10.65
CA THR A 201 -24.27 -8.43 -11.10
C THR A 201 -25.47 -8.75 -10.23
N ARG A 202 -26.57 -9.22 -10.85
CA ARG A 202 -27.70 -9.73 -10.09
C ARG A 202 -27.35 -11.09 -9.49
N ASN A 203 -27.48 -11.21 -8.18
CA ASN A 203 -27.32 -12.49 -7.50
C ASN A 203 -28.28 -12.57 -6.31
N ASP A 204 -29.38 -13.29 -6.47
CA ASP A 204 -30.41 -13.42 -5.46
C ASP A 204 -30.03 -14.47 -4.38
N MET A 205 -29.01 -15.31 -4.62
CA MET A 205 -28.58 -16.41 -3.74
C MET A 205 -27.36 -16.04 -2.90
N ASP A 206 -26.32 -15.51 -3.56
CA ASP A 206 -25.04 -15.12 -2.93
C ASP A 206 -24.92 -13.60 -2.97
N PHE A 207 -25.37 -12.95 -1.88
CA PHE A 207 -25.37 -11.50 -1.76
C PHE A 207 -24.02 -11.01 -1.24
N LYS A 208 -23.17 -10.61 -2.16
CA LYS A 208 -21.80 -10.15 -1.89
C LYS A 208 -21.54 -8.78 -2.49
N ARG A 209 -20.40 -8.22 -2.20
CA ARG A 209 -19.91 -6.92 -2.72
C ARG A 209 -20.04 -6.86 -4.26
N GLY A 210 -20.54 -5.74 -4.79
CA GLY A 210 -20.73 -5.56 -6.23
C GLY A 210 -21.92 -6.36 -6.80
N THR A 211 -22.83 -6.85 -5.96
CA THR A 211 -24.06 -7.52 -6.41
C THR A 211 -25.31 -6.79 -5.94
N PHE A 212 -26.41 -7.04 -6.63
CA PHE A 212 -27.73 -6.65 -6.17
C PHE A 212 -28.72 -7.83 -6.26
N ARG A 213 -29.74 -7.79 -5.43
CA ARG A 213 -30.84 -8.76 -5.45
C ARG A 213 -32.19 -8.09 -5.46
N VAL A 214 -33.19 -8.76 -6.02
CA VAL A 214 -34.53 -8.20 -6.21
C VAL A 214 -35.58 -9.12 -5.60
N ARG A 215 -36.43 -8.58 -4.74
CA ARG A 215 -37.55 -9.30 -4.12
C ARG A 215 -38.81 -8.45 -4.19
N GLY A 216 -39.65 -8.71 -5.22
CA GLY A 216 -40.83 -7.89 -5.47
C GLY A 216 -40.46 -6.44 -5.81
N ASP A 217 -40.98 -5.50 -5.05
CA ASP A 217 -40.70 -4.07 -5.22
C ASP A 217 -39.51 -3.57 -4.40
N VAL A 218 -38.70 -4.50 -3.88
CA VAL A 218 -37.51 -4.19 -3.10
C VAL A 218 -36.26 -4.58 -3.87
N VAL A 219 -35.33 -3.64 -3.98
CA VAL A 219 -33.98 -3.84 -4.53
C VAL A 219 -32.96 -3.64 -3.43
N GLU A 220 -32.16 -4.66 -3.16
CA GLU A 220 -31.04 -4.57 -2.21
C GLU A 220 -29.73 -4.57 -2.99
N ILE A 221 -28.83 -3.63 -2.66
CA ILE A 221 -27.59 -3.36 -3.38
C ILE A 221 -26.44 -3.41 -2.39
N PHE A 222 -25.45 -4.28 -2.62
CA PHE A 222 -24.26 -4.33 -1.79
C PHE A 222 -23.13 -3.55 -2.46
N PRO A 223 -22.82 -2.33 -1.96
CA PRO A 223 -21.83 -1.46 -2.60
C PRO A 223 -20.45 -2.10 -2.68
N ILE A 224 -19.71 -1.77 -3.74
CA ILE A 224 -18.36 -2.28 -3.96
C ILE A 224 -17.37 -1.84 -2.89
N ASN A 225 -17.57 -0.68 -2.30
CA ASN A 225 -16.75 -0.04 -1.28
C ASN A 225 -17.20 -0.30 0.18
N SER A 226 -18.22 -1.15 0.39
CA SER A 226 -18.73 -1.49 1.72
C SER A 226 -18.29 -2.90 2.17
N SER A 227 -18.20 -3.11 3.51
CA SER A 227 -17.85 -4.40 4.14
C SER A 227 -19.05 -5.17 4.67
N ASP A 228 -20.02 -4.46 5.27
CA ASP A 228 -21.05 -5.01 6.14
C ASP A 228 -22.41 -4.35 5.96
N THR A 229 -22.48 -3.31 5.13
CA THR A 229 -23.71 -2.56 4.90
C THR A 229 -24.14 -2.65 3.45
N ALA A 230 -25.45 -2.73 3.24
CA ALA A 230 -26.09 -2.68 1.92
C ALA A 230 -27.21 -1.64 1.93
N TYR A 231 -27.59 -1.20 0.74
CA TYR A 231 -28.72 -0.31 0.57
C TYR A 231 -29.95 -1.12 0.16
N ARG A 232 -31.09 -0.80 0.81
CA ARG A 232 -32.40 -1.33 0.44
C ARG A 232 -33.23 -0.20 -0.10
N VAL A 233 -33.68 -0.33 -1.35
CA VAL A 233 -34.55 0.62 -2.06
C VAL A 233 -35.92 -0.02 -2.20
N GLU A 234 -36.94 0.61 -1.64
CA GLU A 234 -38.33 0.16 -1.70
C GLU A 234 -39.10 1.02 -2.71
N PHE A 235 -39.79 0.38 -3.64
CA PHE A 235 -40.57 1.03 -4.68
C PHE A 235 -42.06 0.92 -4.37
N PHE A 236 -42.82 1.99 -4.69
CA PHE A 236 -44.28 1.97 -4.76
C PHE A 236 -44.70 2.35 -6.17
N GLY A 237 -44.98 1.36 -7.01
CA GLY A 237 -45.07 1.56 -8.46
C GLY A 237 -43.75 2.03 -9.05
N ASP A 238 -43.77 3.19 -9.72
CA ASP A 238 -42.58 3.80 -10.34
C ASP A 238 -41.89 4.85 -9.45
N GLU A 239 -42.36 5.01 -8.20
CA GLU A 239 -41.77 5.94 -7.25
C GLU A 239 -40.91 5.22 -6.20
N ILE A 240 -39.77 5.80 -5.87
CA ILE A 240 -38.94 5.32 -4.74
C ILE A 240 -39.56 5.81 -3.43
N ASP A 241 -40.17 4.90 -2.69
CA ASP A 241 -40.86 5.19 -1.43
C ASP A 241 -39.87 5.44 -0.29
N ARG A 242 -38.86 4.52 -0.15
CA ARG A 242 -37.89 4.59 0.94
C ARG A 242 -36.54 4.01 0.54
N ILE A 243 -35.49 4.60 1.11
CA ILE A 243 -34.12 4.09 1.03
C ILE A 243 -33.59 3.88 2.44
N THR A 244 -33.06 2.69 2.72
CA THR A 244 -32.46 2.36 4.03
C THR A 244 -31.10 1.73 3.87
N GLU A 245 -30.22 2.02 4.80
CA GLU A 245 -28.96 1.29 4.99
C GLU A 245 -29.22 0.14 5.95
N ILE A 246 -28.85 -1.07 5.53
CA ILE A 246 -29.08 -2.30 6.29
C ILE A 246 -27.77 -3.02 6.57
N ASP A 247 -27.71 -3.75 7.66
CA ASP A 247 -26.66 -4.73 7.93
C ASP A 247 -26.85 -5.94 7.02
N VAL A 248 -25.80 -6.37 6.31
CA VAL A 248 -25.87 -7.44 5.31
C VAL A 248 -26.18 -8.80 5.93
N LEU A 249 -25.69 -9.08 7.14
CA LEU A 249 -25.86 -10.36 7.83
C LEU A 249 -27.21 -10.49 8.49
N THR A 250 -27.64 -9.43 9.22
CA THR A 250 -28.87 -9.46 10.02
C THR A 250 -30.08 -8.92 9.28
N GLY A 251 -29.87 -8.09 8.25
CA GLY A 251 -30.93 -7.34 7.56
C GLY A 251 -31.51 -6.19 8.38
N GLU A 252 -30.90 -5.88 9.53
CA GLU A 252 -31.36 -4.79 10.43
C GLU A 252 -31.12 -3.44 9.77
N ILE A 253 -32.13 -2.56 9.92
CA ILE A 253 -32.04 -1.18 9.40
C ILE A 253 -31.15 -0.36 10.34
N LYS A 254 -30.01 0.10 9.83
CA LYS A 254 -29.10 1.00 10.54
C LYS A 254 -29.59 2.44 10.44
N TYR A 255 -29.94 2.89 9.23
CA TYR A 255 -30.36 4.27 8.94
C TYR A 255 -31.38 4.34 7.82
N THR A 256 -32.26 5.37 7.87
CA THR A 256 -33.05 5.80 6.70
C THR A 256 -32.32 6.94 6.01
N LEU A 257 -32.25 6.88 4.68
CA LEU A 257 -31.44 7.77 3.86
C LEU A 257 -32.33 8.68 3.01
N GLU A 258 -32.01 9.97 2.97
CA GLU A 258 -32.62 10.96 2.07
C GLU A 258 -31.99 10.95 0.67
N HIS A 259 -30.80 10.38 0.55
CA HIS A 259 -30.04 10.27 -0.70
C HIS A 259 -29.01 9.16 -0.59
N MET A 260 -28.79 8.45 -1.68
CA MET A 260 -27.65 7.51 -1.80
C MET A 260 -27.01 7.62 -3.17
N ILE A 261 -25.71 7.33 -3.22
CA ILE A 261 -24.91 7.21 -4.44
C ILE A 261 -24.27 5.82 -4.47
N ILE A 262 -24.35 5.17 -5.63
CA ILE A 262 -23.71 3.88 -5.89
C ILE A 262 -22.62 4.11 -6.92
N PHE A 263 -21.39 3.79 -6.53
CA PHE A 263 -20.23 3.87 -7.39
C PHE A 263 -20.07 2.60 -8.24
N PRO A 264 -19.47 2.70 -9.43
CA PRO A 264 -19.22 1.55 -10.28
C PRO A 264 -18.44 0.44 -9.59
N ALA A 265 -18.74 -0.81 -9.92
CA ALA A 265 -18.05 -1.99 -9.41
C ALA A 265 -16.66 -2.22 -10.07
N SER A 266 -16.29 -1.40 -11.03
CA SER A 266 -14.98 -1.42 -11.70
C SER A 266 -14.51 0.00 -11.96
N HIS A 267 -13.20 0.24 -11.87
CA HIS A 267 -12.61 1.52 -12.27
C HIS A 267 -12.58 1.72 -13.80
N TYR A 268 -12.70 0.63 -14.57
CA TYR A 268 -12.68 0.66 -16.05
C TYR A 268 -14.11 0.67 -16.66
N VAL A 269 -15.06 1.29 -15.96
CA VAL A 269 -16.42 1.44 -16.47
C VAL A 269 -16.48 2.55 -17.52
N VAL A 270 -17.22 2.31 -18.59
CA VAL A 270 -17.48 3.29 -19.64
C VAL A 270 -18.95 3.22 -20.10
N ALA A 271 -19.48 4.36 -20.56
CA ALA A 271 -20.84 4.38 -21.09
C ALA A 271 -20.97 3.50 -22.36
N PRO A 272 -22.13 2.88 -22.61
CA PRO A 272 -22.32 1.93 -23.72
C PRO A 272 -21.95 2.47 -25.09
N ASP A 273 -22.22 3.75 -25.38
CA ASP A 273 -21.86 4.42 -26.62
C ASP A 273 -20.35 4.56 -26.80
N LYS A 274 -19.63 4.89 -25.72
CA LYS A 274 -18.17 4.93 -25.72
C LYS A 274 -17.56 3.54 -25.86
N LEU A 275 -18.16 2.53 -25.24
CA LEU A 275 -17.71 1.15 -25.33
C LEU A 275 -17.76 0.66 -26.79
N GLU A 276 -18.87 0.91 -27.51
CA GLU A 276 -18.99 0.51 -28.89
C GLU A 276 -18.00 1.24 -29.80
N ALA A 277 -17.71 2.52 -29.52
CA ALA A 277 -16.66 3.26 -30.22
C ALA A 277 -15.26 2.69 -29.94
N ALA A 278 -14.98 2.31 -28.69
CA ALA A 278 -13.73 1.67 -28.31
C ALA A 278 -13.55 0.32 -29.03
N ILE A 279 -14.59 -0.50 -29.06
CA ILE A 279 -14.56 -1.81 -29.76
C ILE A 279 -14.23 -1.62 -31.25
N LYS A 280 -14.82 -0.66 -31.94
CA LYS A 280 -14.51 -0.35 -33.34
C LYS A 280 -13.03 0.03 -33.52
N ASN A 281 -12.48 0.82 -32.61
CA ASN A 281 -11.06 1.19 -32.66
C ASN A 281 -10.14 -0.02 -32.40
N ILE A 282 -10.51 -0.92 -31.49
CA ILE A 282 -9.81 -2.18 -31.25
C ILE A 282 -9.84 -3.06 -32.50
N GLU A 283 -10.97 -3.18 -33.19
CA GLU A 283 -11.11 -3.93 -34.45
C GLU A 283 -10.19 -3.38 -35.55
N ILE A 284 -10.14 -2.05 -35.69
CA ILE A 284 -9.26 -1.39 -36.68
C ILE A 284 -7.78 -1.69 -36.35
N GLU A 285 -7.37 -1.51 -35.09
CA GLU A 285 -6.00 -1.80 -34.65
C GLU A 285 -5.63 -3.27 -34.86
N LEU A 286 -6.57 -4.19 -34.57
CA LEU A 286 -6.39 -5.63 -34.80
C LEU A 286 -6.14 -5.93 -36.29
N GLU A 287 -6.96 -5.40 -37.20
CA GLU A 287 -6.79 -5.59 -38.65
C GLU A 287 -5.43 -5.08 -39.13
N GLU A 288 -5.02 -3.90 -38.67
CA GLU A 288 -3.72 -3.32 -39.02
C GLU A 288 -2.58 -4.20 -38.51
N ARG A 289 -2.68 -4.71 -37.28
CA ARG A 289 -1.66 -5.56 -36.67
C ARG A 289 -1.57 -6.93 -37.35
N ILE A 290 -2.70 -7.54 -37.73
CA ILE A 290 -2.71 -8.77 -38.53
C ILE A 290 -2.07 -8.56 -39.88
N LYS A 291 -2.36 -7.46 -40.59
CA LYS A 291 -1.74 -7.11 -41.88
C LYS A 291 -0.23 -6.96 -41.72
N TYR A 292 0.21 -6.29 -40.64
CA TYR A 292 1.63 -6.13 -40.33
C TYR A 292 2.33 -7.48 -40.15
N PHE A 293 1.80 -8.36 -39.29
CA PHE A 293 2.41 -9.67 -39.04
C PHE A 293 2.45 -10.55 -40.30
N LYS A 294 1.41 -10.51 -41.11
CA LYS A 294 1.40 -11.24 -42.40
C LYS A 294 2.45 -10.69 -43.40
N SER A 295 2.69 -9.38 -43.43
CA SER A 295 3.70 -8.78 -44.27
C SER A 295 5.14 -9.12 -43.87
N GLU A 296 5.33 -9.43 -42.56
CA GLU A 296 6.60 -9.86 -41.97
C GLU A 296 6.77 -11.40 -41.95
N ASP A 297 5.86 -12.15 -42.59
CA ASP A 297 5.79 -13.62 -42.58
C ASP A 297 5.66 -14.26 -41.18
N LYS A 298 5.07 -13.50 -40.22
CA LYS A 298 4.82 -13.91 -38.85
C LYS A 298 3.38 -14.44 -38.71
N LEU A 299 3.12 -15.62 -39.29
CA LEU A 299 1.75 -16.15 -39.36
C LEU A 299 1.22 -16.62 -38.01
N LEU A 300 2.10 -17.12 -37.12
CA LEU A 300 1.73 -17.58 -35.79
C LEU A 300 1.30 -16.40 -34.90
N GLU A 301 2.04 -15.30 -34.95
CA GLU A 301 1.73 -14.07 -34.23
C GLU A 301 0.42 -13.46 -34.75
N ALA A 302 0.18 -13.50 -36.04
CA ALA A 302 -1.08 -13.04 -36.66
C ALA A 302 -2.28 -13.86 -36.16
N GLN A 303 -2.15 -15.18 -36.07
CA GLN A 303 -3.19 -16.06 -35.55
C GLN A 303 -3.44 -15.80 -34.07
N ARG A 304 -2.39 -15.77 -33.26
CA ARG A 304 -2.45 -15.54 -31.80
C ARG A 304 -3.21 -14.26 -31.46
N ILE A 305 -2.81 -13.14 -32.06
CA ILE A 305 -3.45 -11.86 -31.79
C ILE A 305 -4.90 -11.82 -32.27
N SER A 306 -5.20 -12.47 -33.39
CA SER A 306 -6.55 -12.55 -33.93
C SER A 306 -7.49 -13.33 -33.00
N GLU A 307 -7.11 -14.52 -32.57
CA GLU A 307 -7.92 -15.37 -31.70
C GLU A 307 -8.20 -14.67 -30.36
N ARG A 308 -7.15 -14.18 -29.71
CA ARG A 308 -7.26 -13.53 -28.41
C ARG A 308 -8.12 -12.28 -28.46
N THR A 309 -7.84 -11.37 -29.40
CA THR A 309 -8.53 -10.09 -29.45
C THR A 309 -10.00 -10.24 -29.85
N ASN A 310 -10.33 -11.15 -30.79
CA ASN A 310 -11.72 -11.41 -31.14
C ASN A 310 -12.53 -11.97 -29.96
N PHE A 311 -11.94 -12.87 -29.16
CA PHE A 311 -12.56 -13.36 -27.96
C PHE A 311 -12.81 -12.24 -26.94
N ASP A 312 -11.80 -11.38 -26.71
CA ASP A 312 -11.94 -10.24 -25.80
C ASP A 312 -13.02 -9.23 -26.28
N ILE A 313 -13.13 -9.00 -27.61
CA ILE A 313 -14.17 -8.15 -28.23
C ILE A 313 -15.56 -8.75 -27.99
N GLU A 314 -15.75 -10.06 -28.16
CA GLU A 314 -17.02 -10.73 -27.92
C GLU A 314 -17.43 -10.56 -26.45
N MET A 315 -16.52 -10.78 -25.50
CA MET A 315 -16.77 -10.59 -24.08
C MET A 315 -17.14 -9.13 -23.76
N LEU A 316 -16.46 -8.16 -24.33
CA LEU A 316 -16.75 -6.73 -24.14
C LEU A 316 -18.16 -6.37 -24.65
N ARG A 317 -18.62 -6.95 -25.78
CA ARG A 317 -19.98 -6.72 -26.31
C ARG A 317 -21.06 -7.35 -25.46
N GLU A 318 -20.84 -8.58 -24.98
CA GLU A 318 -21.86 -9.32 -24.24
C GLU A 318 -21.98 -8.89 -22.78
N THR A 319 -20.86 -8.59 -22.13
CA THR A 319 -20.81 -8.35 -20.68
C THR A 319 -20.30 -6.96 -20.28
N GLY A 320 -19.77 -6.19 -21.24
CA GLY A 320 -19.08 -4.94 -20.96
C GLY A 320 -17.69 -5.10 -20.31
N PHE A 321 -17.21 -6.35 -20.18
CA PHE A 321 -15.95 -6.67 -19.51
C PHE A 321 -15.24 -7.84 -20.19
N CYS A 322 -13.89 -7.85 -20.13
CA CYS A 322 -13.08 -9.02 -20.50
C CYS A 322 -11.89 -9.20 -19.54
N SER A 323 -11.34 -10.42 -19.47
CA SER A 323 -10.13 -10.66 -18.70
C SER A 323 -8.95 -9.89 -19.27
N GLY A 324 -8.32 -9.02 -18.47
CA GLY A 324 -7.25 -8.14 -18.93
C GLY A 324 -7.76 -6.88 -19.65
N VAL A 325 -8.98 -6.43 -19.33
CA VAL A 325 -9.61 -5.21 -19.87
C VAL A 325 -8.69 -3.99 -19.80
N GLU A 326 -7.79 -3.94 -18.83
CA GLU A 326 -6.78 -2.90 -18.68
C GLU A 326 -5.87 -2.75 -19.90
N ASN A 327 -5.67 -3.81 -20.69
CA ASN A 327 -4.86 -3.73 -21.92
C ASN A 327 -5.53 -2.92 -23.06
N TYR A 328 -6.82 -2.66 -22.93
CA TYR A 328 -7.61 -1.84 -23.84
C TYR A 328 -7.93 -0.45 -23.24
N SER A 329 -7.33 -0.09 -22.12
CA SER A 329 -7.62 1.15 -21.37
C SER A 329 -7.49 2.41 -22.23
N MET A 330 -6.55 2.47 -23.17
CA MET A 330 -6.38 3.58 -24.10
C MET A 330 -7.65 3.78 -24.95
N HIS A 331 -8.18 2.72 -25.54
CA HIS A 331 -9.40 2.78 -26.36
C HIS A 331 -10.64 3.09 -25.54
N LEU A 332 -10.75 2.43 -24.35
CA LEU A 332 -11.88 2.64 -23.43
C LEU A 332 -11.96 4.08 -22.90
N ALA A 333 -10.82 4.69 -22.65
CA ALA A 333 -10.72 6.10 -22.24
C ALA A 333 -10.80 7.09 -23.42
N GLY A 334 -10.86 6.62 -24.64
CA GLY A 334 -10.86 7.47 -25.84
C GLY A 334 -9.57 8.26 -26.06
N LEU A 335 -8.46 7.74 -25.57
CA LEU A 335 -7.13 8.37 -25.67
C LEU A 335 -6.45 8.02 -27.00
N THR A 336 -5.52 8.86 -27.42
CA THR A 336 -4.64 8.58 -28.57
C THR A 336 -3.38 7.83 -28.12
N PRO A 337 -2.74 7.05 -29.03
CA PRO A 337 -1.50 6.34 -28.70
C PRO A 337 -0.44 7.26 -28.08
N GLY A 338 0.19 6.82 -26.99
CA GLY A 338 1.22 7.57 -26.28
C GLY A 338 0.69 8.64 -25.30
N SER A 339 -0.62 8.81 -25.19
CA SER A 339 -1.21 9.72 -24.19
C SER A 339 -0.87 9.32 -22.77
N THR A 340 -0.84 10.30 -21.85
CA THR A 340 -0.69 10.04 -20.42
C THR A 340 -1.91 9.27 -19.90
N PRO A 341 -1.73 8.12 -19.25
CA PRO A 341 -2.84 7.36 -18.71
C PRO A 341 -3.44 8.07 -17.49
N HIS A 342 -4.74 7.83 -17.26
CA HIS A 342 -5.38 8.23 -16.00
C HIS A 342 -4.89 7.35 -14.86
N THR A 343 -4.63 7.97 -13.72
CA THR A 343 -4.11 7.31 -12.50
C THR A 343 -4.90 7.77 -11.28
N LEU A 344 -4.58 7.27 -10.10
CA LEU A 344 -5.20 7.76 -8.86
C LEU A 344 -5.03 9.28 -8.68
N ILE A 345 -3.91 9.84 -9.16
CA ILE A 345 -3.61 11.27 -9.03
C ILE A 345 -4.67 12.12 -9.75
N ASP A 346 -5.24 11.62 -10.83
CA ASP A 346 -6.26 12.34 -11.61
C ASP A 346 -7.65 12.39 -10.94
N TYR A 347 -7.85 11.64 -9.84
CA TYR A 347 -9.06 11.69 -9.03
C TYR A 347 -9.01 12.79 -7.96
N PHE A 348 -7.82 13.32 -7.66
CA PHE A 348 -7.65 14.42 -6.72
C PHE A 348 -8.05 15.76 -7.35
N PRO A 349 -8.52 16.72 -6.53
CA PRO A 349 -8.71 18.09 -6.99
C PRO A 349 -7.35 18.79 -7.21
N ASP A 350 -7.34 19.86 -7.97
CA ASP A 350 -6.12 20.57 -8.39
C ASP A 350 -5.26 21.10 -7.23
N ASP A 351 -5.87 21.37 -6.07
CA ASP A 351 -5.20 21.97 -4.90
C ASP A 351 -4.65 20.94 -3.88
N PHE A 352 -4.60 19.66 -4.25
CA PHE A 352 -4.13 18.61 -3.36
C PHE A 352 -2.64 18.69 -3.01
N LEU A 353 -2.29 18.07 -1.86
CA LEU A 353 -0.92 17.95 -1.39
C LEU A 353 -0.40 16.52 -1.62
N ILE A 354 0.83 16.38 -2.10
CA ILE A 354 1.55 15.10 -2.10
C ILE A 354 2.57 15.11 -0.96
N ILE A 355 2.60 14.04 -0.17
CA ILE A 355 3.65 13.77 0.81
C ILE A 355 4.35 12.49 0.40
N VAL A 356 5.66 12.54 0.20
CA VAL A 356 6.46 11.38 -0.18
C VAL A 356 7.29 10.95 1.02
N ASP A 357 6.87 9.88 1.68
CA ASP A 357 7.63 9.34 2.82
C ASP A 357 8.80 8.48 2.34
N GLU A 358 9.89 8.52 3.10
CA GLU A 358 11.20 7.97 2.74
C GLU A 358 11.55 8.30 1.27
N SER A 359 11.46 9.58 0.92
CA SER A 359 11.54 10.10 -0.45
C SER A 359 12.80 9.66 -1.19
N HIS A 360 13.93 9.54 -0.49
CA HIS A 360 15.20 9.05 -1.02
C HIS A 360 15.13 7.63 -1.61
N ILE A 361 14.11 6.84 -1.26
CA ILE A 361 13.81 5.51 -1.85
C ILE A 361 12.62 5.60 -2.78
N THR A 362 11.56 6.30 -2.36
CA THR A 362 10.27 6.35 -3.07
C THR A 362 10.40 7.04 -4.44
N ILE A 363 11.12 8.15 -4.53
CA ILE A 363 11.31 8.89 -5.80
C ILE A 363 12.09 8.06 -6.84
N PRO A 364 13.24 7.45 -6.52
CA PRO A 364 13.91 6.52 -7.45
C PRO A 364 13.04 5.36 -7.89
N GLN A 365 12.18 4.82 -7.01
CA GLN A 365 11.27 3.74 -7.35
C GLN A 365 10.20 4.22 -8.36
N VAL A 366 9.56 5.37 -8.14
CA VAL A 366 8.63 5.98 -9.10
C VAL A 366 9.29 6.14 -10.46
N ARG A 367 10.53 6.65 -10.49
CA ARG A 367 11.31 6.84 -11.73
C ARG A 367 11.59 5.53 -12.47
N GLY A 368 11.84 4.44 -11.73
CA GLY A 368 12.22 3.14 -12.31
C GLY A 368 11.06 2.31 -12.90
N MET A 369 9.79 2.59 -12.49
CA MET A 369 8.64 1.73 -12.84
C MET A 369 8.33 1.67 -14.34
N TYR A 370 8.43 2.78 -15.03
CA TYR A 370 8.02 2.90 -16.43
C TYR A 370 8.84 1.99 -17.38
N ALA A 371 10.17 2.01 -17.28
CA ALA A 371 11.05 1.34 -18.24
C ALA A 371 10.89 -0.19 -18.24
N GLY A 372 10.75 -0.79 -17.04
CA GLY A 372 10.55 -2.24 -16.89
C GLY A 372 9.22 -2.72 -17.49
N ASP A 373 8.14 -1.98 -17.26
CA ASP A 373 6.81 -2.30 -17.79
C ASP A 373 6.79 -2.20 -19.32
N GLN A 374 7.37 -1.14 -19.88
CA GLN A 374 7.46 -0.94 -21.33
C GLN A 374 8.28 -2.03 -22.05
N ALA A 375 9.40 -2.45 -21.48
CA ALA A 375 10.23 -3.53 -22.06
C ALA A 375 9.44 -4.85 -22.13
N ARG A 376 8.78 -5.23 -21.05
CA ARG A 376 7.94 -6.43 -20.96
C ARG A 376 6.79 -6.40 -21.96
N LYS A 377 6.03 -5.30 -22.03
CA LYS A 377 4.89 -5.16 -22.95
C LYS A 377 5.30 -5.08 -24.41
N SER A 378 6.44 -4.45 -24.73
CA SER A 378 6.96 -4.46 -26.08
C SER A 378 7.20 -5.87 -26.58
N THR A 379 7.79 -6.75 -25.76
CA THR A 379 7.97 -8.15 -26.11
C THR A 379 6.63 -8.87 -26.38
N LEU A 380 5.61 -8.66 -25.54
CA LEU A 380 4.28 -9.25 -25.76
C LEU A 380 3.63 -8.77 -27.05
N VAL A 381 3.78 -7.49 -27.40
CA VAL A 381 3.27 -6.90 -28.64
C VAL A 381 4.01 -7.45 -29.85
N ASP A 382 5.35 -7.54 -29.81
CA ASP A 382 6.18 -7.97 -30.94
C ASP A 382 5.99 -9.44 -31.31
N PHE A 383 5.55 -10.25 -30.34
CA PHE A 383 5.25 -11.68 -30.54
C PHE A 383 3.74 -12.02 -30.58
N GLY A 384 2.88 -11.03 -30.79
CA GLY A 384 1.45 -11.22 -31.07
C GLY A 384 0.59 -11.66 -29.88
N PHE A 385 1.02 -11.44 -28.64
CA PHE A 385 0.23 -11.71 -27.46
C PHE A 385 -0.70 -10.55 -27.08
N ARG A 386 -0.31 -9.31 -27.41
CA ARG A 386 -1.09 -8.10 -27.12
C ARG A 386 -1.04 -7.13 -28.31
N LEU A 387 -2.10 -6.29 -28.42
CA LEU A 387 -2.12 -5.17 -29.36
C LEU A 387 -1.13 -4.07 -28.95
N PRO A 388 -0.65 -3.24 -29.89
CA PRO A 388 0.21 -2.08 -29.59
C PRO A 388 -0.32 -1.17 -28.49
N SER A 389 -1.64 -0.94 -28.44
CA SER A 389 -2.34 -0.13 -27.42
C SER A 389 -2.15 -0.63 -25.99
N ALA A 390 -1.84 -1.92 -25.79
CA ALA A 390 -1.54 -2.47 -24.46
C ALA A 390 -0.32 -1.80 -23.80
N LYS A 391 0.58 -1.18 -24.58
CA LYS A 391 1.71 -0.41 -24.07
C LYS A 391 1.31 0.88 -23.36
N ASP A 392 0.11 1.40 -23.65
CA ASP A 392 -0.43 2.61 -23.04
C ASP A 392 -1.12 2.35 -21.68
N ASN A 393 -1.43 1.08 -21.34
CA ASN A 393 -1.72 0.68 -19.96
C ASN A 393 -0.40 0.56 -19.18
N ARG A 394 0.10 1.65 -18.68
CA ARG A 394 1.44 1.77 -18.10
C ARG A 394 1.44 2.68 -16.87
N PRO A 395 2.47 2.59 -16.01
CA PRO A 395 2.68 3.64 -15.04
C PRO A 395 3.05 4.96 -15.75
N LEU A 396 2.85 6.06 -15.06
CA LEU A 396 3.37 7.35 -15.50
C LEU A 396 4.89 7.25 -15.71
N ASN A 397 5.40 7.87 -16.76
CA ASN A 397 6.83 8.17 -16.79
C ASN A 397 7.12 9.31 -15.79
N PHE A 398 8.40 9.50 -15.44
CA PHE A 398 8.73 10.42 -14.36
C PHE A 398 8.35 11.87 -14.68
N GLY A 399 8.51 12.32 -15.94
CA GLY A 399 8.11 13.68 -16.35
C GLY A 399 6.59 13.89 -16.30
N GLU A 400 5.80 12.86 -16.65
CA GLU A 400 4.34 12.89 -16.50
C GLU A 400 3.94 12.97 -15.02
N PHE A 401 4.61 12.21 -14.16
CA PHE A 401 4.39 12.31 -12.72
C PHE A 401 4.68 13.72 -12.19
N GLU A 402 5.85 14.28 -12.56
CA GLU A 402 6.22 15.65 -12.16
C GLU A 402 5.21 16.70 -12.66
N SER A 403 4.68 16.54 -13.86
CA SER A 403 3.69 17.49 -14.43
C SER A 403 2.35 17.52 -13.70
N LYS A 404 2.03 16.47 -12.92
CA LYS A 404 0.79 16.37 -12.15
C LYS A 404 0.93 16.90 -10.71
N ILE A 405 2.13 17.29 -10.30
CA ILE A 405 2.40 17.77 -8.94
C ILE A 405 1.96 19.24 -8.81
N ASN A 406 0.98 19.49 -7.93
CA ASN A 406 0.69 20.83 -7.48
C ASN A 406 1.72 21.28 -6.42
N GLN A 407 1.69 20.67 -5.24
CA GLN A 407 2.68 20.88 -4.17
C GLN A 407 3.08 19.55 -3.56
N MET A 408 4.37 19.41 -3.20
CA MET A 408 4.91 18.17 -2.67
C MET A 408 5.83 18.41 -1.48
N MET A 409 5.65 17.60 -0.45
CA MET A 409 6.56 17.51 0.70
C MET A 409 7.36 16.22 0.64
N PHE A 410 8.66 16.33 0.56
CA PHE A 410 9.58 15.21 0.76
C PHE A 410 9.80 15.00 2.26
N VAL A 411 9.71 13.76 2.70
CA VAL A 411 9.97 13.38 4.10
C VAL A 411 11.06 12.33 4.10
N SER A 412 12.20 12.63 4.73
CA SER A 412 13.33 11.71 4.79
C SER A 412 14.28 12.06 5.93
N ALA A 413 14.96 11.07 6.50
CA ALA A 413 16.10 11.29 7.39
C ALA A 413 17.40 11.56 6.62
N THR A 414 17.42 11.21 5.33
CA THR A 414 18.58 11.29 4.44
C THR A 414 18.13 11.68 3.02
N PRO A 415 17.64 12.93 2.82
CA PRO A 415 17.27 13.43 1.48
C PRO A 415 18.42 13.24 0.48
N ASN A 416 18.08 12.94 -0.77
CA ASN A 416 19.03 12.65 -1.84
C ASN A 416 19.20 13.86 -2.77
N VAL A 417 19.90 13.66 -3.87
CA VAL A 417 20.20 14.72 -4.86
C VAL A 417 18.93 15.33 -5.46
N TYR A 418 17.93 14.49 -5.78
CA TYR A 418 16.68 14.97 -6.36
C TYR A 418 15.95 15.95 -5.44
N GLU A 419 15.81 15.63 -4.17
CA GLU A 419 15.19 16.52 -3.18
C GLU A 419 15.98 17.83 -3.08
N ALA A 420 17.31 17.74 -2.96
CA ALA A 420 18.19 18.92 -2.84
C ALA A 420 18.16 19.84 -4.07
N GLU A 421 17.93 19.31 -5.27
CA GLU A 421 17.83 20.10 -6.51
C GLU A 421 16.46 20.78 -6.68
N HIS A 422 15.41 20.25 -6.06
CA HIS A 422 14.03 20.73 -6.27
C HIS A 422 13.46 21.49 -5.07
N GLU A 423 13.92 21.22 -3.85
CA GLU A 423 13.39 21.86 -2.66
C GLU A 423 13.63 23.38 -2.66
N LEU A 424 12.58 24.15 -2.42
CA LEU A 424 12.66 25.59 -2.18
C LEU A 424 12.91 25.90 -0.71
N GLN A 425 12.61 24.96 0.17
CA GLN A 425 12.85 25.04 1.60
C GLN A 425 13.15 23.65 2.17
N ARG A 426 14.16 23.58 3.04
CA ARG A 426 14.46 22.42 3.87
C ARG A 426 14.21 22.77 5.33
N VAL A 427 13.41 21.97 6.01
CA VAL A 427 13.10 22.09 7.42
C VAL A 427 13.68 20.89 8.15
N GLU A 428 14.49 21.14 9.18
CA GLU A 428 15.10 20.07 9.98
C GLU A 428 14.25 19.76 11.21
N GLN A 429 14.11 18.48 11.52
CA GLN A 429 13.47 17.96 12.72
C GLN A 429 14.38 16.90 13.34
N ILE A 430 15.32 17.34 14.17
CA ILE A 430 16.39 16.52 14.75
C ILE A 430 16.04 16.09 16.16
N ILE A 431 15.32 16.91 16.92
CA ILE A 431 15.00 16.63 18.30
C ILE A 431 13.98 15.49 18.42
N ARG A 432 14.37 14.44 19.15
CA ARG A 432 13.46 13.37 19.54
C ARG A 432 12.77 13.73 20.86
N PRO A 433 11.45 13.66 20.96
CA PRO A 433 10.72 13.93 22.20
C PRO A 433 11.18 13.05 23.39
N THR A 434 11.68 11.84 23.10
CA THR A 434 12.20 10.88 24.08
C THR A 434 13.58 11.25 24.64
N GLY A 435 14.24 12.27 24.10
CA GLY A 435 15.60 12.67 24.46
C GLY A 435 16.70 11.73 23.96
N LEU A 436 16.39 10.69 23.20
CA LEU A 436 17.35 9.70 22.71
C LEU A 436 18.38 10.33 21.77
N LEU A 437 19.65 10.11 22.08
CA LEU A 437 20.79 10.57 21.29
C LEU A 437 21.04 9.64 20.09
N ASP A 438 21.62 10.17 19.01
CA ASP A 438 22.23 9.31 18.01
C ASP A 438 23.38 8.50 18.65
N PRO A 439 23.60 7.24 18.21
CA PRO A 439 24.57 6.36 18.87
C PRO A 439 26.01 6.83 18.70
N ILE A 440 26.87 6.43 19.62
CA ILE A 440 28.31 6.59 19.44
C ILE A 440 28.78 5.58 18.39
N VAL A 441 29.61 6.05 17.45
CA VAL A 441 30.16 5.21 16.38
C VAL A 441 31.66 5.06 16.60
N GLU A 442 32.13 3.82 16.77
CA GLU A 442 33.55 3.46 16.82
C GLU A 442 33.99 2.89 15.48
N VAL A 443 35.22 3.25 15.06
CA VAL A 443 35.87 2.64 13.89
C VAL A 443 36.99 1.74 14.37
N ARG A 444 36.94 0.47 14.00
CA ARG A 444 37.91 -0.53 14.36
C ARG A 444 38.54 -1.18 13.11
N PRO A 445 39.77 -1.75 13.19
CA PRO A 445 40.43 -2.34 12.03
C PRO A 445 39.69 -3.59 11.52
N VAL A 446 39.81 -3.88 10.22
CA VAL A 446 39.21 -5.06 9.58
C VAL A 446 39.96 -6.35 10.03
N ALA A 447 41.26 -6.26 10.28
CA ALA A 447 42.03 -7.41 10.78
C ALA A 447 41.50 -7.88 12.15
N GLY A 448 41.02 -9.12 12.22
CA GLY A 448 40.44 -9.69 13.44
C GLY A 448 38.99 -9.25 13.71
N GLN A 449 38.30 -8.65 12.75
CA GLN A 449 36.94 -8.12 12.92
C GLN A 449 35.93 -9.17 13.41
N ILE A 450 36.08 -10.43 13.03
CA ILE A 450 35.14 -11.49 13.42
C ILE A 450 35.34 -11.87 14.90
N ASP A 451 36.58 -12.02 15.36
CA ASP A 451 36.88 -12.35 16.75
C ASP A 451 36.46 -11.19 17.69
N ASP A 452 36.75 -9.95 17.29
CA ASP A 452 36.32 -8.75 18.01
C ASP A 452 34.80 -8.68 18.08
N LEU A 453 34.10 -8.88 16.94
CA LEU A 453 32.63 -8.90 16.86
C LEU A 453 32.05 -9.96 17.81
N ILE A 454 32.57 -11.19 17.81
CA ILE A 454 32.12 -12.26 18.71
C ILE A 454 32.27 -11.84 20.18
N GLY A 455 33.40 -11.18 20.50
CA GLY A 455 33.61 -10.62 21.83
C GLY A 455 32.58 -9.61 22.25
N GLU A 456 32.25 -8.68 21.38
CA GLU A 456 31.19 -7.65 21.63
C GLU A 456 29.80 -8.27 21.68
N VAL A 457 29.48 -9.19 20.77
CA VAL A 457 28.19 -9.91 20.77
C VAL A 457 27.97 -10.64 22.11
N ASN A 458 28.98 -11.32 22.61
CA ASN A 458 28.90 -12.04 23.90
C ASN A 458 28.65 -11.07 25.09
N LYS A 459 29.23 -9.87 25.07
CA LYS A 459 28.94 -8.83 26.08
C LYS A 459 27.49 -8.39 26.03
N GLU A 460 26.95 -8.14 24.83
CA GLU A 460 25.55 -7.72 24.65
C GLU A 460 24.59 -8.85 25.08
N ILE A 461 24.86 -10.09 24.70
CA ILE A 461 24.04 -11.24 25.12
C ILE A 461 24.02 -11.40 26.64
N ALA A 462 25.16 -11.20 27.31
CA ALA A 462 25.25 -11.26 28.78
C ALA A 462 24.33 -10.21 29.44
N ASN A 463 24.09 -9.06 28.78
CA ASN A 463 23.19 -7.99 29.19
C ASN A 463 21.75 -8.18 28.71
N LYS A 464 21.44 -9.29 28.00
CA LYS A 464 20.15 -9.58 27.36
C LYS A 464 19.76 -8.59 26.27
N ASN A 465 20.72 -7.99 25.65
CA ASN A 465 20.59 -7.06 24.55
C ASN A 465 20.55 -7.77 23.20
N LYS A 466 20.15 -7.06 22.14
CA LYS A 466 20.10 -7.58 20.77
C LYS A 466 21.10 -6.89 19.87
N VAL A 467 21.65 -7.66 18.93
CA VAL A 467 22.71 -7.21 18.02
C VAL A 467 22.28 -7.33 16.57
N LEU A 468 22.60 -6.31 15.79
CA LEU A 468 22.42 -6.26 14.35
C LEU A 468 23.78 -6.25 13.65
N VAL A 469 24.01 -7.16 12.70
CA VAL A 469 25.25 -7.22 11.94
C VAL A 469 24.99 -7.07 10.45
N THR A 470 25.67 -6.14 9.79
CA THR A 470 25.54 -5.94 8.34
C THR A 470 26.76 -6.39 7.58
N THR A 471 26.54 -7.22 6.54
CA THR A 471 27.57 -7.74 5.64
C THR A 471 27.41 -7.19 4.23
N LEU A 472 28.33 -7.47 3.31
CA LEU A 472 28.28 -7.00 1.91
C LEU A 472 27.62 -7.99 0.96
N THR A 473 27.67 -9.29 1.26
CA THR A 473 27.17 -10.34 0.37
C THR A 473 26.33 -11.38 1.11
N LYS A 474 25.44 -12.06 0.37
CA LYS A 474 24.60 -13.14 0.88
C LYS A 474 25.47 -14.26 1.48
N ARG A 475 26.49 -14.69 0.73
CA ARG A 475 27.41 -15.72 1.17
C ARG A 475 28.11 -15.35 2.49
N MET A 476 28.61 -14.11 2.61
CA MET A 476 29.22 -13.63 3.83
C MET A 476 28.25 -13.65 5.03
N ALA A 477 26.98 -13.30 4.79
CA ALA A 477 25.96 -13.37 5.85
C ALA A 477 25.67 -14.82 6.27
N GLU A 478 25.59 -15.74 5.31
CA GLU A 478 25.39 -17.18 5.57
C GLU A 478 26.57 -17.76 6.32
N ASP A 479 27.80 -17.59 5.80
CA ASP A 479 29.03 -18.10 6.41
C ASP A 479 29.21 -17.58 7.86
N LEU A 480 28.92 -16.28 8.09
CA LEU A 480 29.00 -15.68 9.43
C LEU A 480 27.93 -16.24 10.36
N THR A 481 26.72 -16.45 9.87
CA THR A 481 25.62 -17.01 10.65
C THR A 481 25.94 -18.43 11.10
N ASP A 482 26.48 -19.25 10.19
CA ASP A 482 26.86 -20.63 10.51
C ASP A 482 28.00 -20.66 11.52
N TYR A 483 29.03 -19.82 11.36
CA TYR A 483 30.11 -19.70 12.32
C TYR A 483 29.61 -19.27 13.72
N MET A 484 28.70 -18.27 13.79
CA MET A 484 28.12 -17.85 15.07
C MET A 484 27.31 -18.96 15.74
N ARG A 485 26.61 -19.82 14.99
CA ARG A 485 25.93 -20.99 15.53
C ARG A 485 26.89 -22.04 16.08
N GLU A 486 27.97 -22.28 15.37
CA GLU A 486 29.02 -23.24 15.83
C GLU A 486 29.65 -22.83 17.16
N VAL A 487 29.81 -21.53 17.40
CA VAL A 487 30.30 -21.00 18.68
C VAL A 487 29.21 -20.81 19.74
N GLY A 488 27.96 -21.25 19.47
CA GLY A 488 26.87 -21.32 20.43
C GLY A 488 26.02 -20.04 20.55
N ILE A 489 26.11 -19.09 19.59
CA ILE A 489 25.29 -17.87 19.57
C ILE A 489 23.95 -18.15 18.89
N ARG A 490 22.84 -17.69 19.50
CA ARG A 490 21.50 -17.74 18.91
C ARG A 490 21.39 -16.67 17.83
N VAL A 491 21.53 -17.06 16.56
CA VAL A 491 21.57 -16.14 15.40
C VAL A 491 20.64 -16.58 14.29
N LYS A 492 20.03 -15.59 13.63
CA LYS A 492 19.33 -15.74 12.34
C LYS A 492 19.92 -14.79 11.30
N TYR A 493 19.74 -15.11 10.02
CA TYR A 493 20.09 -14.17 8.94
C TYR A 493 18.87 -13.74 8.16
N LEU A 494 18.95 -12.54 7.55
CA LEU A 494 17.90 -11.94 6.77
C LEU A 494 18.44 -11.51 5.40
N HIS A 495 17.80 -11.95 4.31
CA HIS A 495 18.17 -11.58 2.94
C HIS A 495 16.94 -11.22 2.09
N SER A 496 17.18 -10.82 0.84
CA SER A 496 16.13 -10.32 -0.09
C SER A 496 15.09 -11.35 -0.51
N ASP A 497 15.43 -12.63 -0.41
CA ASP A 497 14.58 -13.73 -0.92
C ASP A 497 13.64 -14.27 0.17
N ILE A 498 13.77 -13.78 1.40
CA ILE A 498 12.86 -14.08 2.51
C ILE A 498 11.57 -13.32 2.27
N ASP A 499 10.45 -14.02 2.32
CA ASP A 499 9.14 -13.40 2.13
C ASP A 499 8.75 -12.46 3.28
N THR A 500 7.69 -11.69 3.09
CA THR A 500 7.29 -10.66 4.05
C THR A 500 6.77 -11.25 5.36
N LEU A 501 6.15 -12.44 5.32
CA LEU A 501 5.66 -13.15 6.51
C LEU A 501 6.81 -13.65 7.36
N GLU A 502 7.70 -14.43 6.75
CA GLU A 502 8.89 -14.98 7.42
C GLU A 502 9.76 -13.87 8.01
N ARG A 503 9.88 -12.73 7.30
CA ARG A 503 10.55 -11.54 7.80
C ARG A 503 9.91 -10.99 9.07
N SER A 504 8.58 -10.87 9.09
CA SER A 504 7.84 -10.41 10.25
C SER A 504 7.99 -11.35 11.44
N GLU A 505 8.02 -12.66 11.18
CA GLU A 505 8.29 -13.69 12.19
C GLU A 505 9.71 -13.58 12.76
N ILE A 506 10.71 -13.37 11.91
CA ILE A 506 12.10 -13.18 12.35
C ILE A 506 12.21 -11.97 13.29
N ILE A 507 11.59 -10.83 12.92
CA ILE A 507 11.59 -9.62 13.75
C ILE A 507 10.91 -9.88 15.10
N ARG A 508 9.76 -10.53 15.08
CA ARG A 508 9.04 -10.91 16.30
C ARG A 508 9.86 -11.81 17.18
N ASP A 509 10.43 -12.88 16.60
CA ASP A 509 11.22 -13.88 17.35
C ASP A 509 12.43 -13.24 18.03
N MET A 510 13.07 -12.25 17.38
CA MET A 510 14.13 -11.45 18.02
C MET A 510 13.60 -10.68 19.23
N ARG A 511 12.43 -10.03 19.12
CA ARG A 511 11.81 -9.28 20.21
C ARG A 511 11.27 -10.17 21.31
N MET A 512 10.91 -11.41 20.99
CA MET A 512 10.44 -12.43 21.95
C MET A 512 11.59 -13.24 22.58
N ASP A 513 12.85 -12.81 22.40
CA ASP A 513 14.05 -13.44 22.94
C ASP A 513 14.33 -14.88 22.46
N VAL A 514 13.84 -15.22 21.24
CA VAL A 514 14.14 -16.52 20.61
C VAL A 514 15.58 -16.59 20.15
N PHE A 515 16.14 -15.49 19.67
CA PHE A 515 17.54 -15.35 19.26
C PHE A 515 18.08 -13.94 19.57
N ASP A 516 19.42 -13.77 19.51
CA ASP A 516 20.09 -12.56 20.00
C ASP A 516 20.71 -11.72 18.88
N VAL A 517 21.10 -12.36 17.80
CA VAL A 517 21.84 -11.71 16.71
C VAL A 517 21.09 -11.87 15.40
N LEU A 518 20.91 -10.75 14.69
CA LEU A 518 20.38 -10.73 13.33
C LEU A 518 21.49 -10.30 12.36
N VAL A 519 21.84 -11.16 11.42
CA VAL A 519 22.81 -10.88 10.37
C VAL A 519 22.09 -10.62 9.06
N GLY A 520 22.52 -9.62 8.28
CA GLY A 520 21.94 -9.38 6.96
C GLY A 520 22.77 -8.47 6.08
N ILE A 521 22.42 -8.44 4.78
CA ILE A 521 23.14 -7.64 3.77
C ILE A 521 22.62 -6.20 3.78
N ASN A 522 21.34 -6.05 3.59
CA ASN A 522 20.67 -4.77 3.51
C ASN A 522 19.50 -4.75 4.50
N LEU A 523 19.85 -4.63 5.77
CA LEU A 523 18.88 -4.54 6.86
C LEU A 523 18.18 -3.16 6.91
N LEU A 524 18.49 -2.30 5.91
CA LEU A 524 17.87 -0.97 5.74
C LEU A 524 16.50 -1.04 5.12
N ARG A 525 16.20 -2.12 4.37
CA ARG A 525 14.88 -2.29 3.79
C ARG A 525 13.90 -2.58 4.91
N GLU A 526 13.27 -1.51 5.41
CA GLU A 526 11.91 -1.35 5.91
C GLU A 526 11.49 -2.20 7.12
N GLY A 527 10.91 -1.51 8.10
CA GLY A 527 10.16 -2.16 9.18
C GLY A 527 10.99 -2.77 10.31
N LEU A 528 12.33 -2.65 10.31
CA LEU A 528 13.14 -3.01 11.47
C LEU A 528 13.02 -1.93 12.56
N ASP A 529 11.88 -1.93 13.25
CA ASP A 529 11.65 -1.13 14.44
C ASP A 529 11.83 -2.00 15.69
N ILE A 530 13.08 -2.24 16.07
CA ILE A 530 13.46 -3.09 17.19
C ILE A 530 14.18 -2.22 18.23
N PRO A 531 13.46 -1.70 19.24
CA PRO A 531 14.08 -0.86 20.28
C PRO A 531 15.07 -1.61 21.17
N GLU A 532 15.04 -2.92 21.16
CA GLU A 532 15.93 -3.80 21.94
C GLU A 532 17.36 -3.89 21.38
N ILE A 533 17.62 -3.35 20.16
CA ILE A 533 18.97 -3.33 19.55
C ILE A 533 19.84 -2.31 20.27
N THR A 534 20.94 -2.77 20.84
CA THR A 534 21.97 -1.94 21.48
C THR A 534 23.25 -1.85 20.64
N LEU A 535 23.61 -2.90 19.92
CA LEU A 535 24.81 -2.91 19.06
C LEU A 535 24.41 -3.09 17.59
N VAL A 536 24.93 -2.20 16.75
CA VAL A 536 24.95 -2.36 15.29
C VAL A 536 26.40 -2.49 14.82
N ALA A 537 26.75 -3.63 14.24
CA ALA A 537 28.07 -3.87 13.67
C ALA A 537 28.03 -3.81 12.13
N ILE A 538 28.91 -3.01 11.55
CA ILE A 538 29.04 -2.83 10.10
C ILE A 538 30.38 -3.39 9.66
N LEU A 539 30.37 -4.59 9.05
CA LEU A 539 31.58 -5.22 8.53
C LEU A 539 32.01 -4.58 7.21
N ASP A 540 33.34 -4.53 7.00
CA ASP A 540 33.90 -3.98 5.77
C ASP A 540 33.30 -2.60 5.38
N ALA A 541 33.23 -1.69 6.33
CA ALA A 541 32.58 -0.38 6.14
C ALA A 541 33.33 0.50 5.14
N ASP A 542 34.61 0.24 4.87
CA ASP A 542 35.44 0.95 3.90
C ASP A 542 35.32 0.46 2.45
N LYS A 543 34.51 -0.54 2.18
CA LYS A 543 34.24 -1.03 0.83
C LYS A 543 33.12 -0.17 0.21
N GLU A 544 33.52 0.97 -0.39
CA GLU A 544 32.56 1.87 -1.02
C GLU A 544 31.65 1.20 -2.03
N GLY A 545 30.38 1.61 -2.05
CA GLY A 545 29.33 1.09 -2.89
C GLY A 545 27.96 1.44 -2.34
N PHE A 546 26.92 0.98 -3.02
CA PHE A 546 25.53 1.28 -2.64
C PHE A 546 25.21 0.95 -1.17
N LEU A 547 25.72 -0.19 -0.66
CA LEU A 547 25.50 -0.65 0.72
C LEU A 547 26.34 0.09 1.78
N ARG A 548 27.30 0.88 1.38
CA ARG A 548 28.20 1.67 2.24
C ARG A 548 28.25 3.13 1.81
N SER A 549 27.22 3.62 1.11
CA SER A 549 27.03 5.04 0.84
C SER A 549 26.72 5.80 2.14
N GLU A 550 26.92 7.09 2.13
CA GLU A 550 26.56 7.99 3.25
C GLU A 550 25.14 7.72 3.77
N THR A 551 24.13 7.73 2.88
CA THR A 551 22.74 7.44 3.21
C THR A 551 22.57 6.08 3.88
N SER A 552 23.19 5.04 3.31
CA SER A 552 23.13 3.68 3.82
C SER A 552 23.74 3.56 5.23
N LEU A 553 24.87 4.21 5.46
CA LEU A 553 25.53 4.22 6.76
C LEU A 553 24.69 4.96 7.82
N ILE A 554 24.17 6.16 7.51
CA ILE A 554 23.30 6.92 8.43
C ILE A 554 22.05 6.13 8.81
N GLN A 555 21.42 5.50 7.84
CA GLN A 555 20.23 4.66 8.05
C GLN A 555 20.55 3.44 8.97
N THR A 556 21.70 2.79 8.74
CA THR A 556 22.14 1.65 9.56
C THR A 556 22.47 2.07 10.99
N ILE A 557 23.20 3.16 11.16
CA ILE A 557 23.52 3.78 12.46
C ILE A 557 22.23 4.09 13.22
N GLY A 558 21.25 4.68 12.53
CA GLY A 558 19.95 5.03 13.10
C GLY A 558 19.14 3.87 13.68
N ARG A 559 19.49 2.61 13.39
CA ARG A 559 18.83 1.44 14.00
C ARG A 559 19.16 1.30 15.48
N ALA A 560 20.35 1.73 15.93
CA ALA A 560 20.72 1.77 17.35
C ALA A 560 20.20 3.02 18.09
N ALA A 561 19.66 4.01 17.40
CA ALA A 561 19.21 5.30 17.99
C ALA A 561 17.89 5.21 18.79
N ARG A 562 17.31 4.04 18.95
CA ARG A 562 16.07 3.79 19.71
C ARG A 562 16.31 3.28 21.13
N ASN A 563 17.56 2.99 21.44
CA ASN A 563 18.00 2.54 22.75
C ASN A 563 18.97 3.55 23.36
N SER A 564 18.83 3.84 24.64
CA SER A 564 19.71 4.78 25.36
C SER A 564 21.15 4.30 25.45
N GLU A 565 21.37 2.97 25.36
CA GLU A 565 22.68 2.32 25.38
C GLU A 565 23.17 1.97 23.96
N GLY A 566 22.46 2.47 22.93
CA GLY A 566 22.78 2.18 21.54
C GLY A 566 24.15 2.66 21.10
N HIS A 567 24.95 1.78 20.49
CA HIS A 567 26.25 2.08 19.91
C HIS A 567 26.50 1.32 18.60
N VAL A 568 27.46 1.79 17.82
CA VAL A 568 27.77 1.25 16.50
C VAL A 568 29.27 0.98 16.39
N ILE A 569 29.64 -0.14 15.81
CA ILE A 569 31.01 -0.47 15.44
C ILE A 569 31.11 -0.59 13.92
N MET A 570 31.99 0.20 13.32
CA MET A 570 32.35 0.10 11.91
C MET A 570 33.74 -0.54 11.79
N TYR A 571 33.84 -1.68 11.11
CA TYR A 571 35.12 -2.29 10.81
C TYR A 571 35.65 -1.75 9.48
N ALA A 572 36.76 -1.02 9.54
CA ALA A 572 37.37 -0.36 8.41
C ALA A 572 38.85 -0.10 8.64
N ASP A 573 39.68 -0.32 7.61
CA ASP A 573 41.10 0.02 7.66
C ASP A 573 41.39 1.47 7.29
N LYS A 574 40.44 2.11 6.58
CA LYS A 574 40.50 3.52 6.23
C LYS A 574 39.11 4.18 6.31
N ILE A 575 39.06 5.42 6.68
CA ILE A 575 37.82 6.20 6.64
C ILE A 575 37.61 6.71 5.21
N THR A 576 36.52 6.28 4.58
CA THR A 576 36.11 6.74 3.25
C THR A 576 35.33 8.06 3.32
N ASP A 577 35.10 8.72 2.18
CA ASP A 577 34.31 9.95 2.14
C ASP A 577 32.88 9.74 2.64
N SER A 578 32.27 8.60 2.27
CA SER A 578 30.92 8.22 2.74
C SER A 578 30.90 8.02 4.26
N MET A 579 31.89 7.34 4.82
CA MET A 579 32.03 7.17 6.27
C MET A 579 32.25 8.51 6.97
N HIS A 580 33.14 9.35 6.44
CA HIS A 580 33.43 10.66 7.03
C HIS A 580 32.16 11.51 7.17
N LYS A 581 31.37 11.61 6.10
CA LYS A 581 30.11 12.35 6.10
C LYS A 581 29.08 11.76 7.06
N ALA A 582 28.94 10.43 7.08
CA ALA A 582 28.02 9.76 7.99
C ALA A 582 28.40 9.97 9.47
N LEU A 583 29.67 9.89 9.80
CA LEU A 583 30.18 10.14 11.16
C LEU A 583 29.97 11.61 11.55
N GLN A 584 30.27 12.55 10.65
CA GLN A 584 30.08 13.98 10.89
C GLN A 584 28.62 14.32 11.15
N GLU A 585 27.70 13.81 10.34
CA GLU A 585 26.27 14.07 10.48
C GLU A 585 25.70 13.42 11.75
N THR A 586 26.09 12.18 12.06
CA THR A 586 25.67 11.50 13.29
C THR A 586 26.13 12.27 14.53
N ASN A 587 27.37 12.75 14.55
CA ASN A 587 27.91 13.54 15.66
C ASN A 587 27.19 14.91 15.78
N ARG A 588 26.90 15.59 14.65
CA ARG A 588 26.15 16.83 14.64
C ARG A 588 24.77 16.64 15.27
N ARG A 589 24.02 15.64 14.83
CA ARG A 589 22.68 15.32 15.36
C ARG A 589 22.75 14.96 16.85
N ARG A 590 23.74 14.18 17.25
CA ARG A 590 23.96 13.81 18.65
C ARG A 590 24.21 15.06 19.53
N GLN A 591 25.05 15.98 19.07
CA GLN A 591 25.35 17.21 19.81
C GLN A 591 24.13 18.08 19.98
N ILE A 592 23.36 18.33 18.90
CA ILE A 592 22.12 19.13 18.95
C ILE A 592 21.13 18.54 19.97
N GLN A 593 20.91 17.23 19.94
CA GLN A 593 20.01 16.56 20.88
C GLN A 593 20.53 16.64 22.33
N ASP A 594 21.84 16.49 22.57
CA ASP A 594 22.44 16.55 23.89
C ASP A 594 22.34 17.96 24.49
N GLU A 595 22.60 19.00 23.69
CA GLU A 595 22.44 20.39 24.09
C GLU A 595 20.98 20.70 24.46
N TYR A 596 20.05 20.24 23.65
CA TYR A 596 18.61 20.37 23.91
C TYR A 596 18.20 19.66 25.22
N ASN A 597 18.64 18.42 25.43
CA ASN A 597 18.36 17.65 26.61
C ASN A 597 18.88 18.37 27.88
N LYS A 598 20.09 18.88 27.84
CA LYS A 598 20.70 19.64 28.96
C LYS A 598 19.94 20.93 29.26
N ALA A 599 19.52 21.66 28.22
CA ALA A 599 18.77 22.90 28.38
C ALA A 599 17.38 22.70 29.00
N HIS A 600 16.74 21.55 28.72
CA HIS A 600 15.38 21.25 29.16
C HIS A 600 15.31 20.22 30.29
N GLY A 601 16.44 19.72 30.81
CA GLY A 601 16.50 18.74 31.89
C GLY A 601 15.91 17.36 31.50
N ILE A 602 16.01 16.98 30.21
CA ILE A 602 15.47 15.74 29.69
C ILE A 602 16.50 14.61 29.88
N THR A 603 16.06 13.50 30.46
CA THR A 603 16.84 12.27 30.56
C THR A 603 16.41 11.34 29.42
N PRO A 604 17.34 10.87 28.56
CA PRO A 604 17.03 9.93 27.51
C PRO A 604 16.34 8.66 28.01
N GLN A 605 15.24 8.26 27.39
CA GLN A 605 14.51 7.05 27.75
C GLN A 605 14.35 6.14 26.55
N THR A 606 14.73 4.85 26.70
CA THR A 606 14.51 3.83 25.68
C THR A 606 13.02 3.68 25.38
N ILE A 607 12.69 3.63 24.10
CA ILE A 607 11.31 3.47 23.62
C ILE A 607 10.81 2.07 24.01
N GLN A 608 9.79 2.00 24.85
CA GLN A 608 9.08 0.76 25.14
C GLN A 608 7.87 0.64 24.21
N LYS A 609 8.01 -0.12 23.13
CA LYS A 609 6.86 -0.51 22.31
C LYS A 609 6.37 -1.87 22.78
N LYS A 610 5.09 -1.96 23.18
CA LYS A 610 4.45 -3.27 23.32
C LYS A 610 4.61 -4.02 22.00
N VAL A 611 5.06 -5.27 22.07
CA VAL A 611 4.97 -6.16 20.90
C VAL A 611 3.47 -6.22 20.60
N ARG A 612 3.00 -5.46 19.62
CA ARG A 612 1.57 -5.47 19.25
C ARG A 612 1.23 -6.90 18.94
N GLU A 613 0.20 -7.41 19.56
CA GLU A 613 -0.31 -8.78 19.42
C GLU A 613 -0.96 -9.04 18.05
N LEU A 614 -0.46 -8.42 16.98
CA LEU A 614 -0.82 -8.79 15.60
C LEU A 614 -0.66 -10.30 15.32
N ILE A 615 -0.08 -11.02 16.28
CA ILE A 615 0.32 -12.42 16.14
C ILE A 615 -0.29 -13.32 17.24
N THR A 616 -0.97 -12.76 18.24
CA THR A 616 -1.67 -13.62 19.22
C THR A 616 -2.86 -14.32 18.58
N ILE A 617 -3.49 -13.69 17.59
CA ILE A 617 -4.54 -14.30 16.78
C ILE A 617 -3.96 -15.44 15.94
N SER A 618 -2.82 -15.21 15.24
CA SER A 618 -2.19 -16.26 14.41
C SER A 618 -1.67 -17.45 15.20
N LYS A 619 -1.09 -17.25 16.40
CA LYS A 619 -0.64 -18.37 17.25
C LYS A 619 -1.79 -19.14 17.88
N LYS A 620 -2.85 -18.47 18.26
CA LYS A 620 -4.03 -19.14 18.82
C LYS A 620 -4.74 -19.97 17.73
N VAL A 621 -4.86 -19.40 16.52
CA VAL A 621 -5.40 -20.07 15.35
C VAL A 621 -4.46 -21.17 14.84
N ALA A 622 -3.16 -20.90 14.69
CA ALA A 622 -2.18 -21.90 14.27
C ALA A 622 -2.01 -23.02 15.31
N LYS A 623 -2.08 -22.73 16.62
CA LYS A 623 -2.04 -23.76 17.66
C LYS A 623 -3.34 -24.56 17.72
N GLU A 624 -4.50 -23.92 17.58
CA GLU A 624 -5.79 -24.59 17.49
C GLU A 624 -5.92 -25.38 16.18
N LEU A 625 -5.36 -24.88 15.05
CA LEU A 625 -5.28 -25.59 13.78
C LEU A 625 -4.23 -26.73 13.81
N TYR A 626 -3.14 -26.58 14.57
CA TYR A 626 -2.16 -27.65 14.79
C TYR A 626 -2.73 -28.72 15.74
N ASP A 627 -3.44 -28.32 16.78
CA ASP A 627 -4.14 -29.25 17.69
C ASP A 627 -5.36 -29.89 16.99
N MET A 628 -5.94 -29.24 15.96
CA MET A 628 -7.02 -29.77 15.12
C MET A 628 -6.51 -30.51 13.87
N GLY A 629 -5.33 -30.17 13.34
CA GLY A 629 -4.67 -30.89 12.24
C GLY A 629 -4.16 -32.28 12.63
N ASN A 630 -4.19 -32.63 13.92
CA ASN A 630 -4.11 -34.00 14.39
C ASN A 630 -5.44 -34.74 14.42
N LYS A 631 -6.57 -34.07 14.08
CA LYS A 631 -7.81 -34.69 13.65
C LYS A 631 -7.93 -34.44 12.14
N ASP A 632 -7.77 -35.50 11.34
CA ASP A 632 -8.02 -35.42 9.90
C ASP A 632 -9.39 -34.77 9.64
N LEU A 633 -9.44 -33.78 8.73
CA LEU A 633 -10.70 -33.16 8.27
C LEU A 633 -11.72 -34.20 7.88
N GLU A 634 -11.26 -35.35 7.35
CA GLU A 634 -12.06 -36.52 7.03
C GLU A 634 -12.72 -37.21 8.25
N SER A 635 -12.21 -36.93 9.46
CA SER A 635 -12.78 -37.50 10.72
C SER A 635 -13.77 -36.57 11.41
N MET A 636 -13.97 -35.36 10.93
CA MET A 636 -14.88 -34.37 11.51
C MET A 636 -16.31 -34.51 10.99
N ASN A 637 -17.28 -34.45 11.88
CA ASN A 637 -18.68 -34.44 11.46
C ASN A 637 -19.10 -33.03 10.96
N ARG A 638 -20.18 -32.96 10.19
CA ARG A 638 -20.69 -31.74 9.56
C ARG A 638 -20.87 -30.58 10.56
N LYS A 639 -21.36 -30.82 11.79
CA LYS A 639 -21.54 -29.77 12.77
C LYS A 639 -20.20 -29.17 13.26
N GLU A 640 -19.17 -29.98 13.35
CA GLU A 640 -17.82 -29.56 13.71
C GLU A 640 -17.19 -28.76 12.58
N LEU A 641 -17.37 -29.18 11.33
CA LEU A 641 -16.89 -28.42 10.14
C LEU A 641 -17.61 -27.07 9.98
N ASP A 642 -18.94 -27.02 10.19
CA ASP A 642 -19.71 -25.79 10.15
C ASP A 642 -19.31 -24.81 11.30
N ALA A 643 -19.04 -25.34 12.49
CA ALA A 643 -18.55 -24.52 13.61
C ALA A 643 -17.15 -23.97 13.35
N LEU A 644 -16.28 -24.78 12.74
CA LEU A 644 -14.93 -24.40 12.33
C LEU A 644 -14.97 -23.32 11.24
N ALA A 645 -15.81 -23.52 10.21
CA ALA A 645 -15.98 -22.54 9.15
C ALA A 645 -16.46 -21.18 9.65
N LYS A 646 -17.42 -21.16 10.59
CA LYS A 646 -17.88 -19.91 11.23
C LYS A 646 -16.80 -19.23 12.06
N LYS A 647 -15.98 -20.00 12.77
CA LYS A 647 -14.88 -19.48 13.58
C LYS A 647 -13.80 -18.86 12.67
N LEU A 648 -13.36 -19.57 11.64
CA LEU A 648 -12.38 -19.09 10.67
C LEU A 648 -12.86 -17.85 9.91
N THR A 649 -14.16 -17.79 9.57
CA THR A 649 -14.76 -16.61 8.95
C THR A 649 -14.64 -15.37 9.87
N LYS A 650 -14.97 -15.54 11.15
CA LYS A 650 -14.86 -14.43 12.11
C LYS A 650 -13.42 -13.97 12.30
N GLU A 651 -12.49 -14.89 12.39
CA GLU A 651 -11.06 -14.59 12.56
C GLU A 651 -10.44 -13.98 11.29
N MET A 652 -10.87 -14.43 10.11
CA MET A 652 -10.49 -13.81 8.83
C MET A 652 -10.93 -12.35 8.77
N HIS A 653 -12.17 -12.06 9.17
CA HIS A 653 -12.65 -10.67 9.22
C HIS A 653 -11.92 -9.82 10.27
N THR A 654 -11.60 -10.41 11.41
CA THR A 654 -10.81 -9.72 12.44
C THR A 654 -9.39 -9.42 11.95
N ALA A 655 -8.74 -10.39 11.31
CA ALA A 655 -7.42 -10.20 10.71
C ALA A 655 -7.42 -9.14 9.61
N ALA A 656 -8.47 -9.12 8.78
CA ALA A 656 -8.64 -8.10 7.75
C ALA A 656 -8.88 -6.70 8.34
N ALA A 657 -9.70 -6.59 9.39
CA ALA A 657 -9.94 -5.33 10.10
C ALA A 657 -8.67 -4.80 10.81
N GLU A 658 -7.78 -5.69 11.22
CA GLU A 658 -6.47 -5.37 11.81
C GLU A 658 -5.37 -5.19 10.76
N LEU A 659 -5.74 -5.13 9.46
CA LEU A 659 -4.83 -4.96 8.31
C LEU A 659 -3.80 -6.11 8.16
N ASN A 660 -4.05 -7.25 8.77
CA ASN A 660 -3.24 -8.47 8.60
C ASN A 660 -3.79 -9.28 7.41
N PHE A 661 -3.57 -8.75 6.20
CA PHE A 661 -4.15 -9.30 4.97
C PHE A 661 -3.60 -10.68 4.60
N GLU A 662 -2.38 -11.00 5.02
CA GLU A 662 -1.76 -12.30 4.78
C GLU A 662 -2.42 -13.39 5.62
N LEU A 663 -2.64 -13.10 6.91
CA LEU A 663 -3.41 -14.00 7.78
C LEU A 663 -4.86 -14.13 7.29
N ALA A 664 -5.46 -13.04 6.84
CA ALA A 664 -6.81 -13.08 6.28
C ALA A 664 -6.89 -13.96 5.01
N ALA A 665 -5.87 -13.89 4.15
CA ALA A 665 -5.76 -14.75 2.97
C ALA A 665 -5.57 -16.23 3.34
N GLU A 666 -4.68 -16.52 4.29
CA GLU A 666 -4.44 -17.89 4.79
C GLU A 666 -5.72 -18.52 5.41
N LEU A 667 -6.42 -17.74 6.21
CA LEU A 667 -7.69 -18.15 6.82
C LEU A 667 -8.80 -18.36 5.77
N ARG A 668 -8.83 -17.53 4.71
CA ARG A 668 -9.73 -17.68 3.57
C ARG A 668 -9.47 -18.98 2.82
N ASP A 669 -8.22 -19.30 2.52
CA ASP A 669 -7.86 -20.47 1.75
C ASP A 669 -8.21 -21.77 2.50
N LYS A 670 -7.96 -21.79 3.81
CA LYS A 670 -8.41 -22.88 4.70
C LYS A 670 -9.94 -22.97 4.79
N LEU A 671 -10.62 -21.82 4.80
CA LEU A 671 -12.09 -21.79 4.79
C LEU A 671 -12.66 -22.36 3.49
N LEU A 672 -12.01 -22.10 2.35
CA LEU A 672 -12.41 -22.67 1.06
C LEU A 672 -12.23 -24.19 1.04
N GLU A 673 -11.14 -24.70 1.60
CA GLU A 673 -10.88 -26.15 1.72
C GLU A 673 -11.95 -26.84 2.58
N ILE A 674 -12.28 -26.26 3.74
CA ILE A 674 -13.34 -26.77 4.61
C ILE A 674 -14.71 -26.72 3.93
N LYS A 675 -15.04 -25.63 3.24
CA LYS A 675 -16.31 -25.51 2.50
C LYS A 675 -16.41 -26.53 1.36
N LYS A 676 -15.31 -26.79 0.66
CA LYS A 676 -15.24 -27.81 -0.36
C LYS A 676 -15.52 -29.22 0.24
N HIS A 677 -14.91 -29.50 1.38
CA HIS A 677 -15.13 -30.79 2.08
C HIS A 677 -16.56 -30.93 2.62
N ILE A 678 -17.17 -29.83 3.10
CA ILE A 678 -18.61 -29.82 3.46
C ILE A 678 -19.50 -30.16 2.25
N GLN A 679 -19.19 -29.60 1.06
CA GLN A 679 -19.92 -29.86 -0.17
C GLN A 679 -19.77 -31.34 -0.62
N GLU A 680 -18.59 -31.93 -0.45
CA GLU A 680 -18.32 -33.34 -0.74
C GLU A 680 -19.06 -34.28 0.21
N LEU A 681 -19.41 -33.88 1.41
CA LEU A 681 -20.24 -34.62 2.37
C LEU A 681 -21.75 -34.50 2.08
N ASP A 682 -22.17 -33.50 1.31
CA ASP A 682 -23.58 -33.28 0.93
C ASP A 682 -23.98 -33.88 -0.42
N GLY A 683 -23.01 -34.35 -1.25
CA GLY A 683 -23.24 -34.99 -2.55
C GLY A 683 -23.19 -36.50 -2.46
#